data_c5256d67b62d949eab4cf5343df4f465
#
_entry.id   c5256d67b62d949eab4cf5343df4f465
#
_cell.length_a   1.000
_cell.length_b   1.000
_cell.length_c   1.000
_cell.angle_alpha   90.00
_cell.angle_beta   90.00
_cell.angle_gamma   90.00
#
_symmetry.space_group_name_H-M   'P 1'
#
loop_
_entity.id
_entity.type
_entity.pdbx_description
1 polymer ?
#
loop_
_entity_poly.entity_id
_entity_poly.type
_entity_poly.pdbx_seq_one_letter_code
_entity_poly.pdbx_strand_id
1 'polypeptide(L)'
;MRSNRLLAALLALLLLLSLASTGLTEALEPEADESPWVEPEVGLAEDAGDTGLTVEYEGDGEEELVYGSEPLDEAILTEDGVAAIDDPDALSDADGLEILALPIERAGYVAVAAESPVYADADRTRAIGVFPEGAAVYAEPTDDTGLMLEIRFDTEQRRSWNEPVMTGYVPSADALAYTEAEEEAFRQRLDADARTRYLDGVAIPCVGFTAVDYVVSAEADSVGLGVAAHTQAEIQAFVNAHPSYRNQINIYKTAASDNPYAYGKLSDVNQRSALNLVNQFRYIAGLGAELTLLDDQEEAMGATALVLRLYSEQYKAQYGSDILTHYPGRASTIADAGYDSLYAAGYAGAGRSNIAMGYTVTNALLAYMADSDDTNLKTVGHRRWILNPTMGRTVFGANGRFSAMYAHDQSASGGQTKVAWPAQEMPVEYFSANDPWSVSFGRTLSADKVTVTLVRVRDSRVWSFSSGKADGAFYVENSGYGQKGCVIFRPSDLGGIAVNDTFNVSVSDGETGELTRYTVRFFSLDLTACEALDTLTTVTALKTPDGNELNWTGVSGAQSYYICRRASDEGYYQIVADVAGTSYRDTAVSADRDYYYQVYGHTADRTSRAAVAVQARPIEPDSVSLSESGTVTVYRNQTLRLTASFAPAKAMSRLTWKSSKKKYATVDANGLVTPVKKGTTVISVTTENGKQASVKVKVVNPPKAKKVTLNYSGTVVLNVGQTLQLTGTVLPAEAEQKLTWRTSRSRIASVSGAGMATALKVGTATITAKSVSGKKARLKIKVVDPYAAKSVVLDRKGTVTLHVGETLKLTATVLPSTARTTIAWASSRKRVAAVDATGTVTALRRGSATITVRTANGKKARVKIKVVK
;
A
#
# COMPACT_ATOMS: atom_id res chain seq x y z
N MET A 1 -13.94 -41.46 -40.34
CA MET A 1 -14.11 -42.51 -39.29
C MET A 1 -12.98 -42.62 -38.27
N ARG A 2 -11.98 -41.71 -38.20
CA ARG A 2 -10.92 -41.77 -37.20
C ARG A 2 -11.09 -40.75 -36.06
N SER A 3 -12.02 -39.77 -36.23
CA SER A 3 -12.27 -38.72 -35.21
C SER A 3 -13.17 -39.17 -34.06
N ASN A 4 -14.08 -40.13 -34.29
CA ASN A 4 -15.07 -40.54 -33.27
C ASN A 4 -14.55 -41.61 -32.29
N ARG A 5 -13.39 -42.19 -32.53
CA ARG A 5 -12.77 -43.17 -31.60
C ARG A 5 -11.93 -42.50 -30.53
N LEU A 6 -11.40 -41.27 -30.79
CA LEU A 6 -10.64 -40.52 -29.79
C LEU A 6 -11.59 -39.86 -28.77
N LEU A 7 -12.77 -39.41 -29.20
CA LEU A 7 -13.77 -38.81 -28.32
C LEU A 7 -14.40 -39.85 -27.38
N ALA A 8 -14.62 -41.07 -27.88
CA ALA A 8 -15.14 -42.18 -27.08
C ALA A 8 -14.12 -42.68 -26.04
N ALA A 9 -12.82 -42.65 -26.35
CA ALA A 9 -11.77 -43.00 -25.42
C ALA A 9 -11.56 -41.94 -24.33
N LEU A 10 -11.75 -40.64 -24.65
CA LEU A 10 -11.68 -39.55 -23.65
C LEU A 10 -12.88 -39.55 -22.70
N LEU A 11 -14.09 -39.87 -23.24
CA LEU A 11 -15.30 -40.00 -22.39
C LEU A 11 -15.22 -41.24 -21.47
N ALA A 12 -14.65 -42.35 -21.96
CA ALA A 12 -14.44 -43.54 -21.12
C ALA A 12 -13.39 -43.31 -20.03
N LEU A 13 -12.34 -42.50 -20.28
CA LEU A 13 -11.35 -42.14 -19.29
C LEU A 13 -11.91 -41.18 -18.23
N LEU A 14 -12.80 -40.26 -18.61
CA LEU A 14 -13.50 -39.35 -17.68
C LEU A 14 -14.54 -40.09 -16.84
N LEU A 15 -15.21 -41.13 -17.37
CA LEU A 15 -16.11 -41.98 -16.59
C LEU A 15 -15.36 -42.90 -15.61
N LEU A 16 -14.17 -43.39 -15.97
CA LEU A 16 -13.34 -44.18 -15.08
C LEU A 16 -12.73 -43.34 -13.94
N LEU A 17 -12.46 -42.08 -14.17
CA LEU A 17 -12.02 -41.14 -13.12
C LEU A 17 -13.16 -40.69 -12.20
N SER A 18 -14.42 -40.70 -12.65
CA SER A 18 -15.58 -40.39 -11.79
C SER A 18 -16.05 -41.60 -10.95
N LEU A 19 -15.73 -42.83 -11.36
CA LEU A 19 -16.04 -44.06 -10.61
C LEU A 19 -14.98 -44.44 -9.59
N ALA A 20 -13.81 -43.79 -9.64
CA ALA A 20 -12.74 -43.99 -8.64
C ALA A 20 -12.91 -43.08 -7.39
N SER A 21 -13.90 -42.17 -7.37
CA SER A 21 -14.17 -41.29 -6.25
C SER A 21 -15.37 -41.70 -5.37
N THR A 22 -16.01 -42.82 -5.66
CA THR A 22 -17.12 -43.37 -4.85
C THR A 22 -16.93 -44.87 -4.59
N GLY A 23 -16.07 -45.21 -3.64
CA GLY A 23 -16.00 -46.59 -3.24
C GLY A 23 -14.66 -46.94 -2.60
N LEU A 24 -14.50 -46.62 -1.34
CA LEU A 24 -13.63 -47.29 -0.37
C LEU A 24 -13.76 -46.59 1.00
N THR A 25 -14.88 -46.89 1.67
CA THR A 25 -14.98 -46.75 3.11
C THR A 25 -15.58 -48.05 3.60
N GLU A 26 -14.68 -48.98 3.96
CA GLU A 26 -14.91 -50.00 4.99
C GLU A 26 -13.59 -50.72 5.25
N ALA A 27 -13.31 -50.81 6.54
CA ALA A 27 -12.35 -51.66 7.22
C ALA A 27 -10.86 -51.22 7.18
N LEU A 28 -10.49 -50.55 8.27
CA LEU A 28 -9.45 -51.02 9.22
C LEU A 28 -9.27 -49.91 10.27
N GLU A 29 -9.87 -50.11 11.44
CA GLU A 29 -9.42 -49.46 12.65
C GLU A 29 -7.99 -49.98 12.98
N PRO A 30 -7.10 -49.08 13.37
CA PRO A 30 -6.10 -49.42 14.37
C PRO A 30 -6.40 -48.66 15.66
N GLU A 31 -6.28 -49.39 16.71
CA GLU A 31 -6.40 -49.03 18.11
C GLU A 31 -5.73 -47.71 18.45
N ALA A 32 -6.43 -46.96 19.33
CA ALA A 32 -5.96 -45.79 19.99
C ALA A 32 -4.63 -46.07 20.72
N ASP A 33 -3.60 -45.32 20.33
CA ASP A 33 -2.46 -45.10 21.20
C ASP A 33 -2.57 -43.66 21.72
N GLU A 34 -2.99 -43.55 22.96
CA GLU A 34 -3.07 -42.33 23.73
C GLU A 34 -1.66 -41.78 23.95
N SER A 35 -1.30 -40.73 23.26
CA SER A 35 -0.22 -39.90 23.76
C SER A 35 -0.83 -38.52 24.15
N PRO A 36 -0.67 -38.10 25.40
CA PRO A 36 -1.27 -36.89 25.92
C PRO A 36 -0.50 -35.68 25.37
N TRP A 37 -1.25 -34.75 24.80
CA TRP A 37 -0.78 -33.41 24.55
C TRP A 37 -0.56 -32.72 25.88
N VAL A 38 0.68 -32.63 26.32
CA VAL A 38 1.12 -31.83 27.45
C VAL A 38 1.22 -30.39 26.93
N GLU A 39 0.28 -29.55 27.29
CA GLU A 39 0.49 -28.12 27.32
C GLU A 39 1.67 -27.81 28.26
N PRO A 40 2.66 -27.03 27.89
CA PRO A 40 3.60 -26.53 28.88
C PRO A 40 2.87 -25.51 29.76
N GLU A 41 2.56 -25.92 30.95
CA GLU A 41 2.26 -25.01 32.05
C GLU A 41 3.42 -24.03 32.19
N VAL A 42 3.16 -22.75 31.88
CA VAL A 42 4.07 -21.68 32.27
C VAL A 42 3.90 -21.46 33.77
N GLY A 43 4.69 -22.23 34.52
CA GLY A 43 4.90 -21.92 35.93
C GLY A 43 5.53 -20.52 36.03
N LEU A 44 4.87 -19.67 36.78
CA LEU A 44 5.44 -18.45 37.32
C LEU A 44 6.57 -18.86 38.29
N ALA A 45 7.81 -18.73 37.85
CA ALA A 45 8.95 -18.68 38.75
C ALA A 45 9.24 -17.21 39.06
N GLU A 46 8.98 -16.84 40.29
CA GLU A 46 9.56 -15.66 40.90
C GLU A 46 11.06 -15.86 41.12
N ASP A 47 11.79 -14.76 40.99
CA ASP A 47 13.17 -14.52 41.40
C ASP A 47 14.32 -15.19 40.64
N ALA A 48 15.03 -14.38 39.87
CA ALA A 48 16.46 -14.12 40.03
C ALA A 48 17.03 -13.13 38.99
N GLY A 49 17.51 -12.00 39.44
CA GLY A 49 18.82 -11.46 39.08
C GLY A 49 18.98 -10.71 37.76
N ASP A 50 18.72 -9.46 37.75
CA ASP A 50 19.57 -8.36 37.27
C ASP A 50 20.73 -8.74 36.33
N THR A 51 20.60 -8.46 35.02
CA THR A 51 21.68 -7.95 34.19
C THR A 51 21.12 -6.97 33.16
N GLY A 52 21.47 -5.70 33.37
CA GLY A 52 21.07 -4.56 32.60
C GLY A 52 21.57 -4.59 31.16
N LEU A 53 20.68 -4.10 30.28
CA LEU A 53 21.05 -3.37 29.08
C LEU A 53 20.19 -2.11 29.04
N THR A 54 20.77 -1.05 29.58
CA THR A 54 20.32 0.33 29.43
C THR A 54 20.55 0.76 28.00
N VAL A 55 19.47 1.14 27.32
CA VAL A 55 19.55 2.03 26.17
C VAL A 55 19.22 3.42 26.69
N GLU A 56 20.24 4.25 26.74
CA GLU A 56 20.12 5.67 27.04
C GLU A 56 19.37 6.37 25.91
N TYR A 57 18.31 7.08 26.27
CA TYR A 57 17.76 8.17 25.48
C TYR A 57 18.10 9.47 26.20
N GLU A 58 19.02 10.22 25.62
CA GLU A 58 19.19 11.65 25.94
C GLU A 58 18.08 12.44 25.24
N GLY A 59 17.49 13.35 25.97
CA GLY A 59 16.55 14.33 25.44
C GLY A 59 15.95 15.19 26.56
N ASP A 60 16.64 16.29 26.84
CA ASP A 60 16.27 17.33 27.77
C ASP A 60 14.92 17.99 27.49
N GLY A 61 14.27 18.41 28.57
CA GLY A 61 13.22 19.44 28.52
C GLY A 61 12.06 19.24 29.48
N GLU A 62 12.29 19.50 30.77
CA GLU A 62 11.22 19.72 31.73
C GLU A 62 10.53 21.06 31.42
N GLU A 63 9.22 21.07 31.22
CA GLU A 63 8.34 22.19 31.53
C GLU A 63 7.15 21.71 32.35
N GLU A 64 7.18 22.12 33.58
CA GLU A 64 6.20 22.00 34.65
C GLU A 64 4.97 22.85 34.27
N LEU A 65 3.80 22.26 34.07
CA LEU A 65 2.54 22.99 33.97
C LEU A 65 1.71 22.76 35.26
N VAL A 66 1.70 23.82 36.05
CA VAL A 66 0.92 24.03 37.26
C VAL A 66 -0.58 23.99 36.91
N TYR A 67 -1.31 23.12 37.62
CA TYR A 67 -2.78 23.15 37.66
C TYR A 67 -3.27 24.32 38.50
N GLY A 68 -3.88 25.30 37.85
CA GLY A 68 -4.69 26.30 38.50
C GLY A 68 -6.16 25.94 38.36
N SER A 69 -6.79 25.70 39.48
CA SER A 69 -8.24 25.54 39.62
C SER A 69 -8.91 26.90 39.70
N GLU A 70 -9.79 27.28 38.79
CA GLU A 70 -10.94 28.12 39.08
C GLU A 70 -12.00 28.03 37.94
N PRO A 71 -13.30 28.14 38.24
CA PRO A 71 -14.39 27.81 37.31
C PRO A 71 -14.69 29.02 36.44
N LEU A 72 -14.93 28.77 35.15
CA LEU A 72 -15.46 29.76 34.24
C LEU A 72 -16.90 29.42 33.85
N ASP A 73 -17.70 30.44 34.07
CA ASP A 73 -19.11 30.59 33.79
C ASP A 73 -19.51 30.25 32.35
N GLU A 74 -20.77 29.87 32.25
CA GLU A 74 -21.60 29.69 31.07
C GLU A 74 -21.33 30.70 29.95
N ALA A 75 -21.07 30.16 28.76
CA ALA A 75 -21.35 30.84 27.51
C ALA A 75 -22.01 29.88 26.52
N ILE A 76 -23.29 30.16 26.34
CA ILE A 76 -24.21 29.67 25.33
C ILE A 76 -23.60 29.80 23.94
N LEU A 77 -23.53 28.71 23.18
CA LEU A 77 -23.54 28.73 21.72
C LEU A 77 -24.67 27.85 21.21
N THR A 78 -25.72 28.54 20.82
CA THR A 78 -26.78 28.07 19.93
C THR A 78 -26.23 28.00 18.51
N GLU A 79 -26.53 26.91 17.85
CA GLU A 79 -27.08 26.77 16.48
C GLU A 79 -26.87 25.30 16.03
N ASP A 80 -27.86 24.70 15.83
CA ASP A 80 -28.86 24.11 14.98
C ASP A 80 -29.35 22.79 15.54
N GLY A 81 -30.44 22.83 16.22
CA GLY A 81 -31.78 22.52 15.73
C GLY A 81 -32.15 21.07 15.92
N VAL A 82 -32.25 20.54 17.14
CA VAL A 82 -33.37 19.70 17.54
C VAL A 82 -33.60 19.95 19.02
N ALA A 83 -34.65 20.69 19.33
CA ALA A 83 -35.07 20.91 20.71
C ALA A 83 -35.69 19.62 21.26
N ALA A 84 -35.11 19.14 22.38
CA ALA A 84 -35.83 18.23 23.23
C ALA A 84 -37.04 18.98 23.82
N ILE A 85 -38.24 18.48 23.65
CA ILE A 85 -39.46 18.99 24.30
C ILE A 85 -39.54 18.33 25.68
N ASP A 86 -38.95 18.99 26.66
CA ASP A 86 -38.97 18.57 28.06
C ASP A 86 -40.04 19.33 28.87
N ASP A 87 -41.12 19.79 28.25
CA ASP A 87 -42.27 20.34 29.01
C ASP A 87 -43.56 20.18 28.22
N PRO A 88 -44.48 19.35 28.67
CA PRO A 88 -45.81 19.23 28.06
C PRO A 88 -46.71 20.48 28.24
N ASP A 89 -46.29 21.51 29.02
CA ASP A 89 -47.10 22.68 29.32
C ASP A 89 -46.69 23.96 28.54
N ALA A 90 -45.69 23.87 27.62
CA ALA A 90 -45.19 25.05 26.85
C ALA A 90 -45.81 25.22 25.45
N LEU A 91 -47.03 24.86 25.23
CA LEU A 91 -47.81 25.23 24.06
C LEU A 91 -49.00 26.15 24.46
N SER A 92 -48.69 27.36 24.96
CA SER A 92 -49.62 28.46 24.96
C SER A 92 -48.93 29.68 24.34
N ASP A 93 -49.63 30.23 23.34
CA ASP A 93 -49.49 31.54 22.70
C ASP A 93 -48.90 31.59 21.30
N ALA A 94 -49.69 31.10 20.36
CA ALA A 94 -49.86 31.72 19.05
C ALA A 94 -51.28 31.42 18.51
N ASP A 95 -52.11 32.47 18.51
CA ASP A 95 -53.38 32.56 17.80
C ASP A 95 -54.55 31.69 18.19
N GLY A 96 -55.23 32.04 19.29
CA GLY A 96 -56.68 32.20 19.40
C GLY A 96 -57.67 31.11 18.95
N LEU A 97 -57.28 29.86 19.07
CA LEU A 97 -58.20 28.71 19.03
C LEU A 97 -57.82 27.78 20.17
N GLU A 98 -58.46 27.95 21.35
CA GLU A 98 -58.51 26.90 22.35
C GLU A 98 -59.24 25.70 21.72
N ILE A 99 -58.47 24.74 21.18
CA ILE A 99 -59.02 23.43 20.89
C ILE A 99 -58.99 22.70 22.23
N LEU A 100 -60.12 22.76 22.97
CA LEU A 100 -60.38 21.81 24.05
C LEU A 100 -60.41 20.43 23.42
N ALA A 101 -59.27 19.73 23.50
CA ALA A 101 -59.20 18.30 23.16
C ALA A 101 -60.12 17.56 24.16
N LEU A 102 -61.35 17.30 23.76
CA LEU A 102 -62.22 16.40 24.50
C LEU A 102 -61.56 15.00 24.47
N PRO A 103 -61.54 14.29 25.60
CA PRO A 103 -61.00 12.94 25.62
C PRO A 103 -61.75 12.08 24.61
N ILE A 104 -61.01 11.32 23.82
CA ILE A 104 -61.59 10.39 22.84
C ILE A 104 -62.12 9.20 23.66
N GLU A 105 -63.43 9.18 23.88
CA GLU A 105 -64.08 8.19 24.74
C GLU A 105 -64.56 6.93 24.00
N ARG A 106 -64.42 6.91 22.66
CA ARG A 106 -64.90 5.77 21.84
C ARG A 106 -63.91 5.45 20.71
N ALA A 107 -63.87 4.18 20.29
CA ALA A 107 -63.16 3.77 19.09
C ALA A 107 -63.71 4.45 17.84
N GLY A 108 -62.81 4.93 16.95
CA GLY A 108 -63.16 5.63 15.71
C GLY A 108 -61.93 6.11 14.94
N TYR A 109 -62.20 6.81 13.84
CA TYR A 109 -61.11 7.43 13.10
C TYR A 109 -60.73 8.79 13.69
N VAL A 110 -59.43 9.01 13.75
CA VAL A 110 -58.84 10.26 14.25
C VAL A 110 -57.83 10.79 13.28
N ALA A 111 -57.70 12.14 13.19
CA ALA A 111 -56.60 12.77 12.55
C ALA A 111 -55.48 13.03 13.57
N VAL A 112 -54.28 12.59 13.29
CA VAL A 112 -53.11 12.79 14.19
C VAL A 112 -52.39 14.09 13.79
N ALA A 113 -51.96 14.85 14.82
CA ALA A 113 -51.22 16.08 14.61
C ALA A 113 -49.89 15.83 13.88
N ALA A 114 -49.34 16.87 13.20
CA ALA A 114 -48.10 16.80 12.51
C ALA A 114 -46.95 16.38 13.45
N GLU A 115 -46.10 15.47 12.95
CA GLU A 115 -44.93 14.96 13.68
C GLU A 115 -45.21 14.27 15.01
N SER A 116 -46.49 13.93 15.29
CA SER A 116 -46.82 13.16 16.50
C SER A 116 -46.08 11.84 16.50
N PRO A 117 -45.37 11.52 17.62
CA PRO A 117 -44.66 10.26 17.73
C PRO A 117 -45.66 9.10 17.93
N VAL A 118 -45.38 8.00 17.24
CA VAL A 118 -46.09 6.73 17.43
C VAL A 118 -45.21 5.81 18.27
N TYR A 119 -45.79 5.31 19.36
CA TYR A 119 -45.09 4.43 20.32
C TYR A 119 -45.44 2.97 20.09
N ALA A 120 -44.51 2.08 20.42
CA ALA A 120 -44.73 0.63 20.40
C ALA A 120 -45.60 0.16 21.59
N ASP A 121 -45.66 0.97 22.64
CA ASP A 121 -46.35 0.65 23.89
C ASP A 121 -47.04 1.90 24.48
N ALA A 122 -48.01 1.68 25.33
CA ALA A 122 -48.79 2.73 25.97
C ALA A 122 -47.99 3.55 27.02
N ASP A 123 -46.86 3.02 27.47
CA ASP A 123 -45.99 3.66 28.47
C ASP A 123 -45.00 4.64 27.82
N ARG A 124 -45.11 4.88 26.54
CA ARG A 124 -44.24 5.78 25.72
C ARG A 124 -42.75 5.44 25.78
N THR A 125 -42.40 4.19 26.00
CA THR A 125 -41.01 3.78 26.17
C THR A 125 -40.27 3.67 24.87
N ARG A 126 -40.95 3.53 23.74
CA ARG A 126 -40.35 3.34 22.43
C ARG A 126 -41.18 3.99 21.31
N ALA A 127 -40.70 5.07 20.72
CA ALA A 127 -41.28 5.61 19.52
C ALA A 127 -40.89 4.77 18.31
N ILE A 128 -41.82 4.38 17.44
CA ILE A 128 -41.59 3.58 16.23
C ILE A 128 -41.70 4.38 14.95
N GLY A 129 -42.14 5.63 15.01
CA GLY A 129 -42.26 6.50 13.87
C GLY A 129 -43.07 7.75 14.14
N VAL A 130 -43.23 8.55 13.08
CA VAL A 130 -44.03 9.78 13.11
C VAL A 130 -44.99 9.79 11.91
N PHE A 131 -46.13 10.42 12.11
CA PHE A 131 -47.10 10.68 11.04
C PHE A 131 -46.94 12.05 10.42
N PRO A 132 -47.21 12.20 9.11
CA PRO A 132 -47.36 13.51 8.50
C PRO A 132 -48.61 14.21 9.05
N GLU A 133 -48.66 15.50 8.91
CA GLU A 133 -49.82 16.33 9.36
C GLU A 133 -51.13 15.80 8.78
N GLY A 134 -52.09 15.60 9.65
CA GLY A 134 -53.47 15.15 9.29
C GLY A 134 -53.57 13.70 8.90
N ALA A 135 -52.60 12.86 9.25
CA ALA A 135 -52.72 11.41 9.05
C ALA A 135 -53.92 10.85 9.75
N ALA A 136 -54.79 10.20 9.02
CA ALA A 136 -55.99 9.57 9.58
C ALA A 136 -55.71 8.10 9.93
N VAL A 137 -55.93 7.72 11.17
CA VAL A 137 -55.76 6.35 11.72
C VAL A 137 -57.04 5.90 12.44
N TYR A 138 -57.23 4.59 12.57
CA TYR A 138 -58.25 4.05 13.46
C TYR A 138 -57.69 3.94 14.87
N ALA A 139 -58.39 4.48 15.86
CA ALA A 139 -57.90 4.57 17.21
C ALA A 139 -58.92 4.01 18.22
N GLU A 140 -58.43 3.38 19.28
CA GLU A 140 -59.20 2.87 20.42
C GLU A 140 -58.56 3.40 21.71
N PRO A 141 -59.34 3.94 22.69
CA PRO A 141 -58.80 4.29 24.01
C PRO A 141 -58.18 3.07 24.71
N THR A 142 -57.02 3.22 25.31
CA THR A 142 -56.31 2.09 25.93
C THR A 142 -56.84 1.75 27.31
N ASP A 143 -57.45 2.76 28.01
CA ASP A 143 -58.00 2.61 29.35
C ASP A 143 -59.05 3.69 29.64
N ASP A 144 -59.64 3.68 30.85
CA ASP A 144 -60.62 4.66 31.31
C ASP A 144 -60.06 6.09 31.49
N THR A 145 -58.73 6.28 31.40
CA THR A 145 -58.10 7.61 31.50
C THR A 145 -58.06 8.35 30.17
N GLY A 146 -58.13 7.60 29.07
CA GLY A 146 -58.12 8.14 27.71
C GLY A 146 -56.83 8.91 27.32
N LEU A 147 -55.76 8.78 28.06
CA LEU A 147 -54.48 9.50 27.83
C LEU A 147 -53.70 8.98 26.61
N MET A 148 -53.85 7.70 26.29
CA MET A 148 -53.26 7.06 25.15
C MET A 148 -54.31 6.35 24.29
N LEU A 149 -54.07 6.37 22.99
CA LEU A 149 -54.93 5.68 22.02
C LEU A 149 -54.08 4.55 21.38
N GLU A 150 -54.63 3.34 21.34
CA GLU A 150 -54.10 2.29 20.48
C GLU A 150 -54.60 2.56 19.07
N ILE A 151 -53.64 2.66 18.12
CA ILE A 151 -53.96 2.97 16.72
C ILE A 151 -53.69 1.80 15.82
N ARG A 152 -54.45 1.73 14.71
CA ARG A 152 -54.29 0.75 13.66
C ARG A 152 -54.19 1.46 12.31
N PHE A 153 -53.16 1.15 11.54
CA PHE A 153 -52.87 1.78 10.26
C PHE A 153 -52.13 0.86 9.31
N ASP A 154 -52.08 1.21 8.05
CA ASP A 154 -51.26 0.58 7.02
C ASP A 154 -50.38 1.62 6.36
N THR A 155 -49.31 1.21 5.63
CA THR A 155 -48.37 2.12 4.99
C THR A 155 -48.17 1.80 3.51
N GLU A 156 -47.84 2.81 2.69
CA GLU A 156 -47.58 2.62 1.27
C GLU A 156 -46.32 1.80 0.99
N GLN A 157 -45.41 1.68 1.96
CA GLN A 157 -44.13 0.95 1.83
C GLN A 157 -44.26 -0.56 1.99
N ARG A 158 -45.44 -1.05 2.16
CA ARG A 158 -45.72 -2.43 2.40
C ARG A 158 -45.33 -3.35 1.25
N ARG A 159 -44.58 -4.42 1.56
CA ARG A 159 -44.05 -5.38 0.56
C ARG A 159 -45.04 -6.53 0.22
N SER A 160 -46.00 -6.85 1.09
CA SER A 160 -46.90 -8.00 0.90
C SER A 160 -48.27 -7.82 1.59
N TRP A 161 -49.33 -8.31 0.94
CA TRP A 161 -50.67 -8.37 1.53
C TRP A 161 -50.77 -9.30 2.77
N ASN A 162 -49.76 -10.14 3.00
CA ASN A 162 -49.70 -11.06 4.12
C ASN A 162 -49.06 -10.47 5.39
N GLU A 163 -48.54 -9.26 5.31
CA GLU A 163 -47.98 -8.58 6.48
C GLU A 163 -49.14 -8.12 7.42
N PRO A 164 -48.97 -8.23 8.76
CA PRO A 164 -49.98 -7.75 9.68
C PRO A 164 -50.20 -6.25 9.57
N VAL A 165 -51.38 -5.79 9.86
CA VAL A 165 -51.66 -4.36 10.03
C VAL A 165 -50.78 -3.82 11.14
N MET A 166 -50.25 -2.63 10.95
CA MET A 166 -49.44 -2.00 12.01
C MET A 166 -50.32 -1.51 13.15
N THR A 167 -49.86 -1.71 14.36
CA THR A 167 -50.43 -1.15 15.57
C THR A 167 -49.39 -0.32 16.30
N GLY A 168 -49.84 0.69 17.02
CA GLY A 168 -49.01 1.57 17.83
C GLY A 168 -49.85 2.38 18.77
N TYR A 169 -49.23 3.29 19.51
CA TYR A 169 -49.88 4.13 20.49
C TYR A 169 -49.54 5.58 20.21
N VAL A 170 -50.54 6.47 20.32
CA VAL A 170 -50.35 7.92 20.23
C VAL A 170 -50.98 8.60 21.45
N PRO A 171 -50.46 9.72 21.94
CA PRO A 171 -51.12 10.52 22.96
C PRO A 171 -52.47 11.00 22.44
N SER A 172 -53.52 10.90 23.26
CA SER A 172 -54.87 11.40 22.89
C SER A 172 -54.91 12.92 22.65
N ALA A 173 -54.00 13.66 23.29
CA ALA A 173 -53.80 15.09 23.07
C ALA A 173 -53.35 15.42 21.63
N ASP A 174 -52.68 14.48 20.93
CA ASP A 174 -52.19 14.64 19.58
C ASP A 174 -53.20 14.16 18.52
N ALA A 175 -54.38 13.77 18.92
CA ALA A 175 -55.41 13.21 18.05
C ALA A 175 -56.70 14.03 18.09
N LEU A 176 -57.25 14.30 16.91
CA LEU A 176 -58.55 14.97 16.74
C LEU A 176 -59.57 13.97 16.25
N ALA A 177 -60.60 13.70 17.04
CA ALA A 177 -61.69 12.85 16.64
C ALA A 177 -62.47 13.47 15.47
N TYR A 178 -62.82 12.65 14.48
CA TYR A 178 -63.76 13.05 13.45
C TYR A 178 -65.14 13.17 14.00
N THR A 179 -65.90 14.18 13.53
CA THR A 179 -67.33 14.22 13.71
C THR A 179 -67.98 13.00 13.03
N GLU A 180 -69.21 12.66 13.43
CA GLU A 180 -69.91 11.50 12.82
C GLU A 180 -70.04 11.64 11.31
N ALA A 181 -70.24 12.85 10.79
CA ALA A 181 -70.32 13.07 9.36
C ALA A 181 -68.99 12.94 8.65
N GLU A 182 -67.89 13.39 9.27
CA GLU A 182 -66.51 13.26 8.74
C GLU A 182 -66.07 11.80 8.77
N GLU A 183 -66.39 11.10 9.85
CA GLU A 183 -66.09 9.67 10.02
C GLU A 183 -66.79 8.86 8.96
N GLU A 184 -68.08 9.08 8.73
CA GLU A 184 -68.86 8.37 7.68
C GLU A 184 -68.32 8.68 6.29
N ALA A 185 -68.03 9.94 6.01
CA ALA A 185 -67.44 10.34 4.69
C ALA A 185 -66.04 9.76 4.50
N PHE A 186 -65.24 9.63 5.56
CA PHE A 186 -63.92 8.99 5.53
C PHE A 186 -64.04 7.49 5.30
N ARG A 187 -64.93 6.81 6.01
CA ARG A 187 -65.21 5.39 5.85
C ARG A 187 -65.64 5.06 4.40
N GLN A 188 -66.54 5.85 3.83
CA GLN A 188 -66.98 5.67 2.44
C GLN A 188 -65.83 5.81 1.46
N ARG A 189 -64.85 6.67 1.73
CA ARG A 189 -63.65 6.79 0.90
C ARG A 189 -62.76 5.55 1.03
N LEU A 190 -62.59 5.03 2.25
CA LEU A 190 -61.82 3.79 2.47
C LEU A 190 -62.51 2.59 1.80
N ASP A 191 -63.82 2.47 1.89
CA ASP A 191 -64.58 1.38 1.28
C ASP A 191 -64.58 1.43 -0.25
N ALA A 192 -64.37 2.60 -0.82
CA ALA A 192 -64.23 2.80 -2.27
C ALA A 192 -62.84 2.49 -2.79
N ASP A 193 -61.78 2.47 -1.96
CA ASP A 193 -60.43 2.11 -2.34
C ASP A 193 -60.21 0.60 -2.29
N ALA A 194 -60.04 -0.02 -3.43
CA ALA A 194 -59.81 -1.46 -3.57
C ALA A 194 -58.57 -1.97 -2.83
N ARG A 195 -57.71 -1.09 -2.35
CA ARG A 195 -56.49 -1.39 -1.59
C ARG A 195 -56.73 -1.36 -0.08
N THR A 196 -57.90 -0.90 0.38
CA THR A 196 -58.24 -0.84 1.80
C THR A 196 -58.25 -2.25 2.39
N ARG A 197 -57.64 -2.39 3.52
CA ARG A 197 -57.67 -3.63 4.31
C ARG A 197 -58.67 -3.49 5.43
N TYR A 198 -59.18 -4.66 5.81
CA TYR A 198 -60.11 -4.73 6.93
C TYR A 198 -59.55 -5.65 8.02
N LEU A 199 -59.57 -5.18 9.26
CA LEU A 199 -59.23 -5.93 10.45
C LEU A 199 -60.43 -5.90 11.38
N ASP A 200 -60.97 -7.06 11.76
CA ASP A 200 -62.16 -7.21 12.60
C ASP A 200 -63.36 -6.40 12.10
N GLY A 201 -63.50 -6.24 10.78
CA GLY A 201 -64.60 -5.50 10.16
C GLY A 201 -64.35 -3.97 10.08
N VAL A 202 -63.24 -3.48 10.53
CA VAL A 202 -62.83 -2.06 10.46
C VAL A 202 -61.94 -1.85 9.24
N ALA A 203 -62.26 -0.84 8.42
CA ALA A 203 -61.39 -0.42 7.32
C ALA A 203 -60.13 0.28 7.86
N ILE A 204 -58.96 -0.21 7.49
CA ILE A 204 -57.68 0.31 8.00
C ILE A 204 -57.11 1.35 7.03
N PRO A 205 -56.93 2.60 7.47
CA PRO A 205 -56.32 3.65 6.63
C PRO A 205 -54.88 3.32 6.24
N CYS A 206 -54.54 3.61 4.97
CA CYS A 206 -53.17 3.62 4.50
C CYS A 206 -52.61 5.03 4.61
N VAL A 207 -51.60 5.23 5.43
CA VAL A 207 -51.04 6.56 5.75
C VAL A 207 -49.56 6.63 5.46
N GLY A 208 -49.09 7.83 5.15
CA GLY A 208 -47.66 8.11 5.18
C GLY A 208 -47.12 7.88 6.59
N PHE A 209 -46.11 7.08 6.74
CA PHE A 209 -45.49 6.79 8.02
C PHE A 209 -43.96 6.81 7.83
N THR A 210 -43.33 7.68 8.57
CA THR A 210 -41.86 7.71 8.60
C THR A 210 -41.43 6.88 9.82
N ALA A 211 -40.93 5.69 9.58
CA ALA A 211 -40.37 4.87 10.64
C ALA A 211 -39.16 5.60 11.23
N VAL A 212 -39.23 5.93 12.50
CA VAL A 212 -38.10 6.43 13.30
C VAL A 212 -38.04 5.50 14.50
N ASP A 213 -36.95 4.81 14.63
CA ASP A 213 -36.71 4.02 15.82
C ASP A 213 -36.09 4.94 16.88
N TYR A 214 -36.92 5.69 17.56
CA TYR A 214 -36.47 6.52 18.67
C TYR A 214 -36.64 5.71 19.97
N VAL A 215 -35.53 5.24 20.51
CA VAL A 215 -35.50 4.82 21.90
C VAL A 215 -35.51 6.10 22.72
N VAL A 216 -36.70 6.45 23.25
CA VAL A 216 -36.75 7.42 24.34
C VAL A 216 -35.83 6.88 25.42
N SER A 217 -34.80 7.61 25.76
CA SER A 217 -33.87 7.25 26.82
C SER A 217 -34.61 7.15 28.13
N ALA A 218 -35.25 6.02 28.37
CA ALA A 218 -35.49 5.59 29.73
C ALA A 218 -34.14 5.57 30.42
N GLU A 219 -33.99 6.11 31.60
CA GLU A 219 -32.80 6.02 32.43
C GLU A 219 -32.20 4.63 32.23
N ALA A 220 -30.94 4.58 31.77
CA ALA A 220 -30.25 3.37 31.37
C ALA A 220 -30.54 2.32 32.45
N ASP A 221 -31.34 1.32 32.11
CA ASP A 221 -31.69 0.27 33.05
C ASP A 221 -30.37 -0.33 33.50
N SER A 222 -30.06 -0.16 34.79
CA SER A 222 -28.76 -0.58 35.35
C SER A 222 -28.46 -2.05 35.12
N VAL A 223 -29.45 -2.80 34.66
CA VAL A 223 -29.46 -4.23 34.38
C VAL A 223 -29.28 -4.52 32.87
N GLY A 224 -29.55 -3.59 31.96
CA GLY A 224 -29.32 -3.75 30.50
C GLY A 224 -27.85 -3.75 30.09
N LEU A 225 -27.59 -3.84 28.78
CA LEU A 225 -26.22 -3.79 28.23
C LEU A 225 -25.57 -2.41 28.40
N GLY A 226 -26.36 -1.36 28.64
CA GLY A 226 -25.87 0.01 28.75
C GLY A 226 -25.36 0.57 27.40
N VAL A 227 -25.77 -0.07 26.30
CA VAL A 227 -25.55 0.39 24.92
C VAL A 227 -26.93 0.60 24.29
N ALA A 228 -27.07 1.65 23.52
CA ALA A 228 -28.23 1.82 22.66
C ALA A 228 -28.25 0.69 21.62
N ALA A 229 -29.34 -0.08 21.53
CA ALA A 229 -29.50 -0.99 20.42
C ALA A 229 -29.80 -0.16 19.15
N HIS A 230 -29.06 -0.40 18.10
CA HIS A 230 -29.44 0.12 16.78
C HIS A 230 -30.61 -0.67 16.23
N THR A 231 -31.52 0.00 15.56
CA THR A 231 -32.64 -0.64 14.87
C THR A 231 -32.18 -1.43 13.66
N GLN A 232 -32.99 -2.36 13.18
CA GLN A 232 -32.72 -3.10 11.94
C GLN A 232 -32.55 -2.16 10.74
N ALA A 233 -33.36 -1.08 10.69
CA ALA A 233 -33.26 -0.08 9.62
C ALA A 233 -31.94 0.71 9.68
N GLU A 234 -31.49 1.12 10.88
CA GLU A 234 -30.21 1.80 11.06
C GLU A 234 -29.04 0.87 10.72
N ILE A 235 -29.07 -0.39 11.14
CA ILE A 235 -28.06 -1.39 10.80
C ILE A 235 -28.01 -1.58 9.28
N GLN A 236 -29.16 -1.71 8.62
CA GLN A 236 -29.22 -1.83 7.15
C GLN A 236 -28.67 -0.57 6.46
N ALA A 237 -29.03 0.62 6.96
CA ALA A 237 -28.52 1.87 6.42
C ALA A 237 -27.01 1.99 6.59
N PHE A 238 -26.47 1.59 7.76
CA PHE A 238 -25.04 1.58 8.03
C PHE A 238 -24.30 0.60 7.10
N VAL A 239 -24.81 -0.62 6.92
CA VAL A 239 -24.25 -1.63 6.01
C VAL A 239 -24.23 -1.10 4.57
N ASN A 240 -25.28 -0.42 4.13
CA ASN A 240 -25.33 0.17 2.79
C ASN A 240 -24.35 1.34 2.61
N ALA A 241 -24.11 2.13 3.67
CA ALA A 241 -23.14 3.22 3.67
C ALA A 241 -21.68 2.72 3.77
N HIS A 242 -21.46 1.55 4.35
CA HIS A 242 -20.15 0.92 4.57
C HIS A 242 -20.11 -0.48 3.94
N PRO A 243 -20.30 -0.61 2.61
CA PRO A 243 -20.38 -1.91 1.99
C PRO A 243 -19.05 -2.67 2.09
N SER A 244 -19.14 -3.98 2.28
CA SER A 244 -17.99 -4.89 2.33
C SER A 244 -18.29 -6.15 1.54
N TYR A 245 -17.49 -6.43 0.52
CA TYR A 245 -17.60 -7.67 -0.22
C TYR A 245 -16.95 -8.81 0.56
N ARG A 246 -17.73 -9.74 1.10
CA ARG A 246 -17.26 -10.82 1.97
C ARG A 246 -16.21 -11.72 1.32
N ASN A 247 -16.36 -12.04 0.03
CA ASN A 247 -15.40 -12.85 -0.72
C ASN A 247 -14.37 -12.01 -1.48
N GLN A 248 -14.07 -10.81 -0.99
CA GLN A 248 -13.07 -9.94 -1.57
C GLN A 248 -11.72 -10.64 -1.65
N ILE A 249 -11.22 -10.85 -2.87
CA ILE A 249 -9.88 -11.41 -3.07
C ILE A 249 -8.81 -10.42 -2.61
N ASN A 250 -7.67 -10.95 -2.17
CA ASN A 250 -6.53 -10.11 -1.79
C ASN A 250 -5.82 -9.61 -3.06
N ILE A 251 -5.99 -8.34 -3.37
CA ILE A 251 -5.29 -7.64 -4.46
C ILE A 251 -4.17 -6.82 -3.84
N TYR A 252 -2.97 -6.88 -4.42
CA TYR A 252 -1.79 -6.25 -3.84
C TYR A 252 -1.40 -4.99 -4.62
N LYS A 253 -1.25 -3.89 -3.90
CA LYS A 253 -0.63 -2.65 -4.38
C LYS A 253 0.86 -2.86 -4.69
N THR A 254 1.55 -3.59 -3.80
CA THR A 254 2.87 -4.15 -4.05
C THR A 254 2.85 -5.62 -3.70
N ALA A 255 3.32 -6.48 -4.61
CA ALA A 255 3.37 -7.91 -4.35
C ALA A 255 4.41 -8.25 -3.28
N ALA A 256 4.16 -9.32 -2.53
CA ALA A 256 5.19 -9.95 -1.73
C ALA A 256 6.25 -10.59 -2.63
N SER A 257 7.47 -10.68 -2.14
CA SER A 257 8.59 -11.32 -2.84
C SER A 257 9.41 -12.17 -1.88
N ASP A 258 9.90 -13.30 -2.38
CA ASP A 258 10.82 -14.18 -1.67
C ASP A 258 12.29 -13.97 -2.12
N ASN A 259 12.52 -13.09 -3.12
CA ASN A 259 13.86 -12.75 -3.59
C ASN A 259 13.90 -11.37 -4.30
N PRO A 260 14.32 -10.29 -3.64
CA PRO A 260 14.58 -10.19 -2.19
C PRO A 260 13.28 -10.36 -1.39
N TYR A 261 13.38 -10.70 -0.11
CA TYR A 261 12.20 -10.80 0.75
C TYR A 261 11.53 -9.45 0.92
N ALA A 262 10.24 -9.40 0.63
CA ALA A 262 9.40 -8.21 0.80
C ALA A 262 7.99 -8.63 1.18
N TYR A 263 7.37 -7.89 2.10
CA TYR A 263 5.96 -8.06 2.41
C TYR A 263 5.09 -7.45 1.30
N GLY A 264 3.89 -8.01 1.12
CA GLY A 264 2.90 -7.46 0.20
C GLY A 264 2.06 -6.38 0.89
N LYS A 265 1.75 -5.31 0.16
CA LYS A 265 0.76 -4.31 0.59
C LYS A 265 -0.57 -4.58 -0.11
N LEU A 266 -1.63 -4.67 0.67
CA LEU A 266 -2.98 -4.81 0.12
C LEU A 266 -3.42 -3.54 -0.61
N SER A 267 -4.36 -3.68 -1.55
CA SER A 267 -4.99 -2.54 -2.23
C SER A 267 -5.83 -1.72 -1.25
N ASP A 268 -6.04 -0.45 -1.60
CA ASP A 268 -6.86 0.46 -0.80
C ASP A 268 -8.32 -0.05 -0.69
N VAL A 269 -8.82 -0.72 -1.75
CA VAL A 269 -10.14 -1.39 -1.72
C VAL A 269 -10.17 -2.54 -0.71
N ASN A 270 -9.13 -3.39 -0.64
CA ASN A 270 -9.06 -4.46 0.36
C ASN A 270 -9.05 -3.90 1.79
N GLN A 271 -8.23 -2.86 2.04
CA GLN A 271 -8.16 -2.21 3.35
C GLN A 271 -9.52 -1.62 3.75
N ARG A 272 -10.17 -0.90 2.83
CA ARG A 272 -11.48 -0.27 3.08
C ARG A 272 -12.61 -1.29 3.25
N SER A 273 -12.68 -2.30 2.39
CA SER A 273 -13.70 -3.36 2.50
C SER A 273 -13.59 -4.11 3.83
N ALA A 274 -12.37 -4.41 4.28
CA ALA A 274 -12.13 -5.05 5.57
C ALA A 274 -12.49 -4.12 6.73
N LEU A 275 -12.10 -2.85 6.67
CA LEU A 275 -12.46 -1.84 7.68
C LEU A 275 -13.97 -1.66 7.81
N ASN A 276 -14.66 -1.57 6.67
CA ASN A 276 -16.13 -1.46 6.65
C ASN A 276 -16.77 -2.65 7.36
N LEU A 277 -16.30 -3.88 7.11
CA LEU A 277 -16.84 -5.07 7.76
C LEU A 277 -16.62 -5.06 9.29
N VAL A 278 -15.45 -4.66 9.75
CA VAL A 278 -15.18 -4.50 11.18
C VAL A 278 -16.10 -3.44 11.79
N ASN A 279 -16.28 -2.32 11.10
CA ASN A 279 -17.17 -1.24 11.57
C ASN A 279 -18.64 -1.69 11.59
N GLN A 280 -19.08 -2.52 10.62
CA GLN A 280 -20.42 -3.14 10.68
C GLN A 280 -20.59 -3.98 11.94
N PHE A 281 -19.65 -4.86 12.29
CA PHE A 281 -19.73 -5.66 13.52
C PHE A 281 -19.78 -4.78 14.78
N ARG A 282 -18.97 -3.75 14.82
CA ARG A 282 -18.90 -2.83 15.96
C ARG A 282 -20.18 -2.01 16.10
N TYR A 283 -20.71 -1.52 14.97
CA TYR A 283 -22.00 -0.80 14.95
C TYR A 283 -23.14 -1.69 15.44
N ILE A 284 -23.25 -2.91 14.92
CA ILE A 284 -24.26 -3.90 15.37
C ILE A 284 -24.13 -4.16 16.87
N ALA A 285 -22.92 -4.23 17.41
CA ALA A 285 -22.68 -4.42 18.84
C ALA A 285 -22.93 -3.15 19.69
N GLY A 286 -23.37 -2.05 19.11
CA GLY A 286 -23.65 -0.78 19.78
C GLY A 286 -22.39 0.01 20.17
N LEU A 287 -21.25 -0.23 19.53
CA LEU A 287 -20.03 0.52 19.74
C LEU A 287 -20.01 1.78 18.86
N GLY A 288 -20.07 2.96 19.49
CA GLY A 288 -20.36 4.22 18.82
C GLY A 288 -19.23 4.83 17.99
N ALA A 289 -17.98 4.34 18.07
CA ALA A 289 -16.88 4.89 17.32
C ALA A 289 -16.48 3.98 16.14
N GLU A 290 -16.50 4.54 14.93
CA GLU A 290 -15.93 3.87 13.76
C GLU A 290 -14.42 3.82 13.87
N LEU A 291 -13.86 2.66 13.51
CA LEU A 291 -12.41 2.52 13.38
C LEU A 291 -11.91 3.23 12.12
N THR A 292 -10.68 3.71 12.19
CA THR A 292 -9.94 4.22 11.04
C THR A 292 -8.73 3.34 10.72
N LEU A 293 -8.14 3.49 9.52
CA LEU A 293 -6.94 2.76 9.16
C LEU A 293 -5.72 3.32 9.91
N LEU A 294 -4.81 2.43 10.27
CA LEU A 294 -3.57 2.71 10.98
C LEU A 294 -2.38 2.46 10.05
N ASP A 295 -1.98 3.47 9.28
CA ASP A 295 -1.00 3.34 8.20
C ASP A 295 0.39 2.90 8.68
N ASP A 296 0.82 3.29 9.87
CA ASP A 296 2.12 2.97 10.44
C ASP A 296 2.28 1.49 10.85
N GLN A 297 1.20 0.72 10.94
CA GLN A 297 1.21 -0.73 11.21
C GLN A 297 0.97 -1.59 9.96
N GLU A 298 0.77 -1.01 8.78
CA GLU A 298 0.56 -1.75 7.53
C GLU A 298 1.74 -2.68 7.24
N GLU A 299 2.96 -2.17 7.42
CA GLU A 299 4.20 -2.96 7.26
C GLU A 299 4.23 -4.15 8.21
N ALA A 300 3.92 -3.94 9.49
CA ALA A 300 3.91 -4.99 10.50
C ALA A 300 2.91 -6.09 10.14
N MET A 301 1.71 -5.74 9.67
CA MET A 301 0.68 -6.72 9.29
C MET A 301 1.06 -7.49 8.02
N GLY A 302 1.62 -6.82 7.02
CA GLY A 302 2.15 -7.47 5.82
C GLY A 302 3.30 -8.43 6.15
N ALA A 303 4.25 -7.99 6.99
CA ALA A 303 5.36 -8.81 7.48
C ALA A 303 4.86 -9.99 8.33
N THR A 304 3.83 -9.78 9.17
CA THR A 304 3.18 -10.86 9.93
C THR A 304 2.69 -11.98 9.01
N ALA A 305 1.90 -11.64 8.01
CA ALA A 305 1.35 -12.62 7.07
C ALA A 305 2.47 -13.35 6.30
N LEU A 306 3.54 -12.65 5.90
CA LEU A 306 4.71 -13.25 5.24
C LEU A 306 5.45 -14.21 6.17
N VAL A 307 5.75 -13.81 7.40
CA VAL A 307 6.48 -14.65 8.38
C VAL A 307 5.68 -15.88 8.74
N LEU A 308 4.36 -15.74 8.94
CA LEU A 308 3.46 -16.88 9.19
C LEU A 308 3.50 -17.88 8.03
N ARG A 309 3.45 -17.40 6.78
CA ARG A 309 3.55 -18.26 5.59
C ARG A 309 4.87 -19.00 5.55
N LEU A 310 5.99 -18.30 5.64
CA LEU A 310 7.32 -18.89 5.53
C LEU A 310 7.59 -19.89 6.65
N TYR A 311 7.15 -19.57 7.87
CA TYR A 311 7.27 -20.50 9.00
C TYR A 311 6.38 -21.73 8.81
N SER A 312 5.13 -21.58 8.38
CA SER A 312 4.22 -22.69 8.13
C SER A 312 4.70 -23.60 7.00
N GLU A 313 5.25 -23.03 5.91
CA GLU A 313 5.84 -23.79 4.80
C GLU A 313 7.03 -24.64 5.27
N GLN A 314 7.92 -24.06 6.10
CA GLN A 314 9.02 -24.81 6.70
C GLN A 314 8.52 -25.89 7.66
N TYR A 315 7.57 -25.57 8.52
CA TYR A 315 6.96 -26.50 9.47
C TYR A 315 6.31 -27.69 8.75
N LYS A 316 5.55 -27.39 7.68
CA LYS A 316 4.93 -28.41 6.83
C LYS A 316 5.96 -29.31 6.16
N ALA A 317 7.06 -28.74 5.68
CA ALA A 317 8.15 -29.54 5.08
C ALA A 317 8.80 -30.48 6.10
N GLN A 318 8.83 -30.11 7.38
CA GLN A 318 9.43 -30.90 8.45
C GLN A 318 8.46 -31.90 9.08
N TYR A 319 7.19 -31.53 9.29
CA TYR A 319 6.21 -32.26 10.08
C TYR A 319 4.98 -32.74 9.30
N GLY A 320 4.85 -32.37 8.02
CA GLY A 320 3.76 -32.80 7.14
C GLY A 320 2.45 -32.01 7.27
N SER A 321 2.31 -31.12 8.25
CA SER A 321 1.12 -30.32 8.50
C SER A 321 1.42 -28.82 8.53
N ASP A 322 0.42 -28.00 8.19
CA ASP A 322 0.51 -26.55 8.35
C ASP A 322 0.41 -26.14 9.83
N ILE A 323 0.97 -24.99 10.18
CA ILE A 323 0.86 -24.39 11.51
C ILE A 323 0.43 -22.93 11.41
N LEU A 324 -0.42 -22.51 12.35
CA LEU A 324 -0.77 -21.11 12.60
C LEU A 324 -0.47 -20.81 14.08
N THR A 325 0.31 -19.78 14.35
CA THR A 325 0.71 -19.44 15.73
C THR A 325 1.04 -17.95 15.86
N HIS A 326 0.75 -17.36 17.02
CA HIS A 326 1.16 -16.01 17.37
C HIS A 326 2.68 -15.88 17.66
N TYR A 327 3.39 -16.98 17.73
CA TYR A 327 4.83 -17.05 18.00
C TYR A 327 5.57 -17.82 16.89
N PRO A 328 5.52 -17.32 15.63
CA PRO A 328 6.16 -18.03 14.52
C PRO A 328 7.68 -18.07 14.71
N GLY A 329 8.27 -19.24 14.59
CA GLY A 329 9.72 -19.37 14.57
C GLY A 329 10.32 -18.69 13.34
N ARG A 330 11.59 -18.25 13.44
CA ARG A 330 12.34 -17.78 12.27
C ARG A 330 12.58 -18.97 11.33
N ALA A 331 12.20 -18.83 10.07
CA ALA A 331 12.46 -19.85 9.07
C ALA A 331 13.98 -20.07 8.89
N SER A 332 14.49 -21.18 9.40
CA SER A 332 15.94 -21.47 9.49
C SER A 332 16.60 -21.70 8.13
N THR A 333 15.82 -22.00 7.10
CA THR A 333 16.29 -22.16 5.72
C THR A 333 16.65 -20.85 5.03
N ILE A 334 16.26 -19.71 5.61
CA ILE A 334 16.50 -18.38 5.07
C ILE A 334 17.74 -17.77 5.72
N ALA A 335 18.81 -17.62 4.95
CA ALA A 335 20.08 -17.04 5.40
C ALA A 335 20.24 -15.53 5.06
N ASP A 336 19.21 -14.91 4.48
CA ASP A 336 19.26 -13.51 4.04
C ASP A 336 19.13 -12.55 5.24
N ALA A 337 20.12 -11.67 5.42
CA ALA A 337 20.10 -10.63 6.46
C ALA A 337 18.95 -9.62 6.26
N GLY A 338 18.48 -9.40 5.04
CA GLY A 338 17.29 -8.58 4.76
C GLY A 338 16.00 -9.15 5.33
N TYR A 339 15.94 -10.47 5.53
CA TYR A 339 14.81 -11.13 6.15
C TYR A 339 14.74 -10.90 7.67
N ASP A 340 15.85 -10.62 8.34
CA ASP A 340 15.86 -10.51 9.81
C ASP A 340 15.00 -9.34 10.32
N SER A 341 15.01 -8.20 9.63
CA SER A 341 14.15 -7.06 9.97
C SER A 341 12.67 -7.36 9.71
N LEU A 342 12.36 -8.02 8.59
CA LEU A 342 11.00 -8.46 8.28
C LEU A 342 10.49 -9.50 9.28
N TYR A 343 11.35 -10.44 9.68
CA TYR A 343 11.01 -11.41 10.70
C TYR A 343 10.71 -10.73 12.05
N ALA A 344 11.55 -9.79 12.48
CA ALA A 344 11.34 -9.08 13.74
C ALA A 344 10.00 -8.30 13.73
N ALA A 345 9.70 -7.57 12.64
CA ALA A 345 8.44 -6.87 12.47
C ALA A 345 7.24 -7.83 12.43
N GLY A 346 7.35 -8.93 11.69
CA GLY A 346 6.29 -9.93 11.56
C GLY A 346 6.03 -10.71 12.84
N TYR A 347 7.07 -11.07 13.59
CA TYR A 347 6.96 -11.70 14.90
C TYR A 347 6.26 -10.79 15.92
N ALA A 348 6.71 -9.53 16.01
CA ALA A 348 6.06 -8.55 16.88
C ALA A 348 4.61 -8.27 16.48
N GLY A 349 4.32 -8.24 15.18
CA GLY A 349 2.99 -8.08 14.64
C GLY A 349 2.09 -9.27 14.95
N ALA A 350 2.58 -10.50 14.85
CA ALA A 350 1.82 -11.72 15.15
C ALA A 350 1.27 -11.73 16.58
N GLY A 351 2.06 -11.27 17.56
CA GLY A 351 1.61 -11.16 18.95
C GLY A 351 0.63 -10.01 19.23
N ARG A 352 0.33 -9.16 18.22
CA ARG A 352 -0.56 -7.99 18.36
C ARG A 352 -1.76 -7.99 17.41
N SER A 353 -1.99 -9.10 16.74
CA SER A 353 -2.98 -9.21 15.68
C SER A 353 -3.88 -10.44 15.84
N ASN A 354 -5.08 -10.36 15.29
CA ASN A 354 -5.83 -11.54 14.93
C ASN A 354 -5.18 -12.12 13.66
N ILE A 355 -4.96 -13.43 13.63
CA ILE A 355 -4.29 -14.13 12.52
C ILE A 355 -5.18 -15.25 11.99
N ALA A 356 -5.15 -15.47 10.69
CA ALA A 356 -5.89 -16.54 10.03
C ALA A 356 -5.11 -17.21 8.91
N MET A 357 -5.48 -18.46 8.61
CA MET A 357 -4.92 -19.26 7.52
C MET A 357 -6.05 -19.88 6.69
N GLY A 358 -5.95 -19.77 5.37
CA GLY A 358 -6.95 -20.33 4.45
C GLY A 358 -8.05 -19.34 4.03
N TYR A 359 -7.97 -18.09 4.47
CA TYR A 359 -8.99 -17.07 4.23
C TYR A 359 -8.41 -15.84 3.53
N THR A 360 -9.24 -15.16 2.72
CA THR A 360 -9.00 -13.76 2.39
C THR A 360 -9.21 -12.90 3.63
N VAL A 361 -8.74 -11.64 3.61
CA VAL A 361 -8.86 -10.77 4.79
C VAL A 361 -10.32 -10.62 5.25
N THR A 362 -11.26 -10.36 4.34
CA THR A 362 -12.67 -10.21 4.70
C THR A 362 -13.30 -11.50 5.24
N ASN A 363 -12.94 -12.66 4.67
CA ASN A 363 -13.42 -13.94 5.19
C ASN A 363 -12.79 -14.30 6.55
N ALA A 364 -11.54 -13.88 6.78
CA ALA A 364 -10.90 -14.04 8.09
C ALA A 364 -11.67 -13.27 9.18
N LEU A 365 -12.17 -12.06 8.88
CA LEU A 365 -12.95 -11.27 9.83
C LEU A 365 -14.26 -11.96 10.23
N LEU A 366 -14.93 -12.63 9.29
CA LEU A 366 -16.12 -13.45 9.61
C LEU A 366 -15.74 -14.63 10.51
N ALA A 367 -14.60 -15.30 10.23
CA ALA A 367 -14.10 -16.39 11.07
C ALA A 367 -13.71 -15.91 12.48
N TYR A 368 -13.09 -14.74 12.61
CA TYR A 368 -12.78 -14.13 13.91
C TYR A 368 -14.04 -13.80 14.72
N MET A 369 -15.12 -13.36 14.07
CA MET A 369 -16.37 -13.08 14.76
C MET A 369 -17.13 -14.38 15.14
N ALA A 370 -16.96 -15.42 14.37
CA ALA A 370 -17.52 -16.73 14.70
C ALA A 370 -16.83 -17.34 15.92
N ASP A 371 -15.48 -17.42 15.95
CA ASP A 371 -14.69 -18.04 17.04
C ASP A 371 -15.26 -19.39 17.52
N SER A 372 -15.78 -20.20 16.58
CA SER A 372 -16.62 -21.37 16.88
C SER A 372 -15.85 -22.69 16.97
N ASP A 373 -14.58 -22.71 16.60
CA ASP A 373 -13.72 -23.88 16.73
C ASP A 373 -13.30 -24.14 18.18
N ASP A 374 -12.91 -25.36 18.50
CA ASP A 374 -12.65 -25.81 19.86
C ASP A 374 -11.49 -25.07 20.55
N THR A 375 -10.55 -24.49 19.78
CA THR A 375 -9.43 -23.74 20.34
C THR A 375 -9.82 -22.32 20.72
N ASN A 376 -10.71 -21.69 19.95
CA ASN A 376 -11.15 -20.30 20.15
C ASN A 376 -12.43 -20.19 21.00
N LEU A 377 -13.28 -21.23 21.02
CA LEU A 377 -14.53 -21.27 21.77
C LEU A 377 -14.40 -20.82 23.24
N LYS A 378 -13.30 -21.21 23.89
CA LYS A 378 -13.10 -20.96 25.34
C LYS A 378 -12.82 -19.51 25.66
N THR A 379 -12.28 -18.77 24.72
CA THR A 379 -11.81 -17.39 24.94
C THR A 379 -12.53 -16.37 24.08
N VAL A 380 -13.05 -16.78 22.91
CA VAL A 380 -13.53 -15.92 21.82
C VAL A 380 -12.62 -14.72 21.60
N GLY A 381 -11.30 -15.00 21.58
CA GLY A 381 -10.25 -13.99 21.68
C GLY A 381 -10.25 -13.03 20.50
N HIS A 382 -10.42 -13.53 19.28
CA HIS A 382 -10.46 -12.70 18.07
C HIS A 382 -11.64 -11.74 18.08
N ARG A 383 -12.83 -12.23 18.42
CA ARG A 383 -14.05 -11.43 18.54
C ARG A 383 -13.90 -10.34 19.59
N ARG A 384 -13.38 -10.68 20.79
CA ARG A 384 -13.21 -9.74 21.89
C ARG A 384 -12.26 -8.59 21.54
N TRP A 385 -11.22 -8.83 20.72
CA TRP A 385 -10.37 -7.77 20.18
C TRP A 385 -11.15 -6.87 19.22
N ILE A 386 -11.89 -7.43 18.27
CA ILE A 386 -12.69 -6.66 17.30
C ILE A 386 -13.73 -5.79 18.03
N LEU A 387 -14.38 -6.35 19.05
CA LEU A 387 -15.41 -5.69 19.84
C LEU A 387 -14.85 -4.93 21.07
N ASN A 388 -13.53 -4.71 21.13
CA ASN A 388 -12.95 -3.93 22.21
C ASN A 388 -13.38 -2.46 22.12
N PRO A 389 -14.06 -1.88 23.14
CA PRO A 389 -14.49 -0.48 23.11
C PRO A 389 -13.36 0.54 22.99
N THR A 390 -12.16 0.21 23.48
CA THR A 390 -10.98 1.10 23.42
C THR A 390 -10.26 1.07 22.08
N MET A 391 -10.62 0.18 21.16
CA MET A 391 -10.05 0.12 19.83
C MET A 391 -10.58 1.27 18.98
N GLY A 392 -9.69 2.12 18.45
CA GLY A 392 -10.02 3.24 17.56
C GLY A 392 -9.48 3.07 16.14
N ARG A 393 -8.47 2.19 15.95
CA ARG A 393 -7.79 2.02 14.67
C ARG A 393 -7.42 0.57 14.42
N THR A 394 -7.35 0.19 13.14
CA THR A 394 -6.87 -1.14 12.70
C THR A 394 -6.27 -1.06 11.32
N VAL A 395 -5.60 -2.12 10.88
CA VAL A 395 -5.08 -2.29 9.52
C VAL A 395 -4.87 -3.77 9.23
N PHE A 396 -4.82 -4.12 7.97
CA PHE A 396 -4.83 -5.51 7.53
C PHE A 396 -3.60 -5.84 6.68
N GLY A 397 -3.15 -7.08 6.78
CA GLY A 397 -2.09 -7.64 5.95
C GLY A 397 -2.45 -9.01 5.44
N ALA A 398 -1.91 -9.40 4.29
CA ALA A 398 -2.07 -10.73 3.74
C ALA A 398 -0.83 -11.18 2.97
N ASN A 399 -0.60 -12.51 2.95
CA ASN A 399 0.42 -13.14 2.13
C ASN A 399 -0.02 -14.57 1.77
N GLY A 400 -0.34 -14.79 0.50
CA GLY A 400 -0.93 -16.05 0.06
C GLY A 400 -2.25 -16.33 0.80
N ARG A 401 -2.28 -17.42 1.55
CA ARG A 401 -3.45 -17.83 2.36
C ARG A 401 -3.42 -17.36 3.81
N PHE A 402 -2.42 -16.58 4.21
CA PHE A 402 -2.29 -16.04 5.57
C PHE A 402 -2.75 -14.60 5.61
N SER A 403 -3.47 -14.24 6.66
CA SER A 403 -3.94 -12.88 6.89
C SER A 403 -3.77 -12.48 8.34
N ALA A 404 -3.62 -11.16 8.58
CA ALA A 404 -3.48 -10.57 9.89
C ALA A 404 -4.30 -9.28 9.97
N MET A 405 -4.90 -9.03 11.13
CA MET A 405 -5.59 -7.79 11.48
C MET A 405 -4.95 -7.22 12.75
N TYR A 406 -4.48 -6.00 12.73
CA TYR A 406 -3.97 -5.34 13.94
C TYR A 406 -5.08 -5.16 14.97
N ALA A 407 -4.88 -5.71 16.18
CA ALA A 407 -5.93 -5.85 17.18
C ALA A 407 -5.66 -5.09 18.50
N HIS A 408 -4.42 -4.68 18.79
CA HIS A 408 -4.02 -4.13 20.08
C HIS A 408 -4.05 -2.58 20.15
N ASP A 409 -4.84 -1.93 19.29
CA ASP A 409 -5.03 -0.48 19.41
C ASP A 409 -5.94 -0.13 20.60
N GLN A 410 -5.59 0.91 21.34
CA GLN A 410 -6.31 1.42 22.51
C GLN A 410 -6.47 2.94 22.43
N SER A 411 -6.55 3.48 21.23
CA SER A 411 -6.58 4.93 20.98
C SER A 411 -7.95 5.57 21.22
N ALA A 412 -9.02 4.76 21.30
CA ALA A 412 -10.35 5.28 21.57
C ALA A 412 -10.63 5.38 23.07
N SER A 413 -11.28 6.45 23.50
CA SER A 413 -11.83 6.59 24.84
C SER A 413 -13.13 5.81 24.97
N GLY A 414 -13.03 4.50 25.10
CA GLY A 414 -14.21 3.64 25.26
C GLY A 414 -14.76 3.66 26.67
N GLY A 415 -16.00 4.10 26.84
CA GLY A 415 -16.69 4.10 28.15
C GLY A 415 -17.56 2.87 28.40
N GLN A 416 -17.79 2.02 27.40
CA GLN A 416 -18.71 0.91 27.53
C GLN A 416 -18.04 -0.33 28.08
N THR A 417 -18.69 -0.92 29.10
CA THR A 417 -18.16 -2.10 29.79
C THR A 417 -18.90 -3.39 29.45
N LYS A 418 -20.14 -3.30 28.94
CA LYS A 418 -20.95 -4.47 28.59
C LYS A 418 -21.07 -4.57 27.07
N VAL A 419 -20.42 -5.55 26.46
CA VAL A 419 -20.47 -5.80 25.01
C VAL A 419 -20.94 -7.21 24.77
N ALA A 420 -22.06 -7.36 24.07
CA ALA A 420 -22.65 -8.65 23.77
C ALA A 420 -22.50 -9.02 22.28
N TRP A 421 -22.37 -10.32 22.03
CA TRP A 421 -22.49 -10.92 20.71
C TRP A 421 -23.13 -12.30 20.83
N PRO A 422 -24.30 -12.55 20.22
CA PRO A 422 -25.05 -11.63 19.34
C PRO A 422 -25.53 -10.38 20.07
N ALA A 423 -25.66 -9.30 19.30
CA ALA A 423 -26.20 -8.02 19.76
C ALA A 423 -27.75 -8.09 19.87
N GLN A 424 -28.39 -7.01 20.39
CA GLN A 424 -29.82 -6.95 20.59
C GLN A 424 -30.63 -7.09 19.27
N GLU A 425 -30.20 -6.41 18.22
CA GLU A 425 -30.68 -6.63 16.86
C GLU A 425 -29.57 -7.29 16.06
N MET A 426 -29.72 -8.54 15.66
CA MET A 426 -28.65 -9.36 15.12
C MET A 426 -28.97 -9.91 13.72
N PRO A 427 -28.19 -9.54 12.69
CA PRO A 427 -28.33 -10.15 11.39
C PRO A 427 -27.98 -11.65 11.40
N VAL A 428 -28.84 -12.47 10.80
CA VAL A 428 -28.58 -13.92 10.65
C VAL A 428 -27.35 -14.20 9.78
N GLU A 429 -26.94 -13.25 8.95
CA GLU A 429 -25.78 -13.35 8.08
C GLU A 429 -24.45 -13.28 8.83
N TYR A 430 -24.46 -12.84 10.10
CA TYR A 430 -23.25 -12.64 10.93
C TYR A 430 -23.21 -13.52 12.18
N PHE A 431 -24.22 -14.37 12.40
CA PHE A 431 -24.25 -15.28 13.54
C PHE A 431 -24.95 -16.58 13.21
N SER A 432 -24.33 -17.69 13.50
CA SER A 432 -24.85 -19.03 13.27
C SER A 432 -25.18 -19.75 14.58
N ALA A 433 -25.96 -20.82 14.49
CA ALA A 433 -26.30 -21.65 15.67
C ALA A 433 -25.08 -22.30 16.34
N ASN A 434 -23.98 -22.44 15.62
CA ASN A 434 -22.73 -23.02 16.14
C ASN A 434 -21.81 -21.98 16.77
N ASP A 435 -22.10 -20.68 16.60
CA ASP A 435 -21.26 -19.64 17.16
C ASP A 435 -21.55 -19.49 18.66
N PRO A 436 -20.51 -19.30 19.48
CA PRO A 436 -20.72 -19.04 20.90
C PRO A 436 -21.33 -17.65 21.14
N TRP A 437 -22.23 -17.58 22.08
CA TRP A 437 -22.73 -16.34 22.66
C TRP A 437 -21.67 -15.78 23.60
N SER A 438 -21.52 -14.48 23.70
CA SER A 438 -20.57 -13.86 24.62
C SER A 438 -21.07 -12.51 25.14
N VAL A 439 -20.78 -12.23 26.41
CA VAL A 439 -21.01 -10.91 27.02
C VAL A 439 -19.77 -10.53 27.83
N SER A 440 -19.08 -9.46 27.42
CA SER A 440 -17.93 -8.92 28.17
C SER A 440 -18.37 -7.81 29.12
N PHE A 441 -17.86 -7.81 30.35
CA PHE A 441 -18.29 -6.89 31.41
C PHE A 441 -17.24 -5.84 31.78
N GLY A 442 -16.03 -5.89 31.21
CA GLY A 442 -14.94 -4.96 31.52
C GLY A 442 -14.31 -5.14 32.90
N ARG A 443 -14.71 -6.14 33.66
CA ARG A 443 -14.22 -6.46 35.01
C ARG A 443 -14.09 -7.97 35.19
N THR A 444 -13.29 -8.39 36.15
CA THR A 444 -13.15 -9.81 36.50
C THR A 444 -14.45 -10.35 37.13
N LEU A 445 -14.82 -11.57 36.77
CA LEU A 445 -15.97 -12.31 37.28
C LEU A 445 -15.52 -13.64 37.86
N SER A 446 -16.22 -14.14 38.93
CA SER A 446 -15.99 -15.49 39.48
C SER A 446 -16.82 -16.51 38.73
N ALA A 447 -16.15 -17.43 38.05
CA ALA A 447 -16.81 -18.42 37.21
C ALA A 447 -17.84 -19.32 37.94
N ASP A 448 -17.56 -19.61 39.23
CA ASP A 448 -18.44 -20.40 40.10
C ASP A 448 -19.71 -19.67 40.50
N LYS A 449 -19.80 -18.36 40.35
CA LYS A 449 -20.93 -17.53 40.74
C LYS A 449 -21.80 -17.09 39.57
N VAL A 450 -21.26 -17.11 38.37
CA VAL A 450 -21.95 -16.67 37.18
C VAL A 450 -22.91 -17.73 36.68
N THR A 451 -24.14 -17.31 36.42
CA THR A 451 -25.20 -18.14 35.80
C THR A 451 -25.75 -17.39 34.57
N VAL A 452 -26.11 -18.15 33.54
CA VAL A 452 -26.78 -17.63 32.35
C VAL A 452 -28.08 -18.41 32.11
N THR A 453 -29.13 -17.69 31.80
CA THR A 453 -30.37 -18.24 31.28
C THR A 453 -30.61 -17.68 29.90
N LEU A 454 -30.77 -18.57 28.93
CA LEU A 454 -31.11 -18.26 27.54
C LEU A 454 -32.50 -18.82 27.27
N VAL A 455 -33.44 -18.00 26.83
CA VAL A 455 -34.81 -18.42 26.49
C VAL A 455 -35.08 -18.08 25.04
N ARG A 456 -35.43 -19.06 24.22
CA ARG A 456 -35.95 -18.83 22.88
C ARG A 456 -37.45 -18.62 22.92
N VAL A 457 -37.91 -17.45 22.48
CA VAL A 457 -39.31 -17.05 22.66
C VAL A 457 -40.28 -17.90 21.86
N ARG A 458 -39.99 -18.29 20.61
CA ARG A 458 -40.90 -18.99 19.70
C ARG A 458 -41.44 -20.31 20.25
N ASP A 459 -40.68 -20.99 21.10
CA ASP A 459 -41.03 -22.31 21.65
C ASP A 459 -40.80 -22.40 23.16
N SER A 460 -40.51 -21.29 23.82
CA SER A 460 -40.25 -21.18 25.26
C SER A 460 -39.12 -22.12 25.76
N ARG A 461 -38.23 -22.52 24.85
CA ARG A 461 -37.10 -23.39 25.20
C ARG A 461 -36.07 -22.62 26.02
N VAL A 462 -35.64 -23.24 27.11
CA VAL A 462 -34.71 -22.66 28.08
C VAL A 462 -33.42 -23.47 28.09
N TRP A 463 -32.30 -22.76 28.09
CA TRP A 463 -30.98 -23.31 28.38
C TRP A 463 -30.38 -22.58 29.58
N SER A 464 -29.76 -23.34 30.47
CA SER A 464 -29.13 -22.81 31.68
C SER A 464 -27.65 -23.16 31.71
N PHE A 465 -26.81 -22.21 32.12
CA PHE A 465 -25.36 -22.39 32.15
C PHE A 465 -24.80 -21.92 33.50
N SER A 466 -23.96 -22.74 34.09
CA SER A 466 -23.14 -22.43 35.25
C SER A 466 -21.94 -23.37 35.29
N SER A 467 -20.95 -23.08 36.13
CA SER A 467 -19.73 -23.91 36.21
C SER A 467 -19.97 -25.36 36.61
N GLY A 468 -21.09 -25.65 37.31
CA GLY A 468 -21.45 -27.00 37.75
C GLY A 468 -22.51 -27.70 36.88
N LYS A 469 -23.22 -26.95 36.02
CA LYS A 469 -24.28 -27.49 35.16
C LYS A 469 -24.49 -26.55 33.97
N ALA A 470 -24.27 -27.03 32.76
CA ALA A 470 -24.48 -26.25 31.55
C ALA A 470 -25.18 -27.10 30.48
N ASP A 471 -26.16 -26.48 29.79
CA ASP A 471 -26.87 -27.08 28.66
C ASP A 471 -26.08 -26.84 27.36
N GLY A 472 -24.77 -27.06 27.43
CA GLY A 472 -23.78 -26.83 26.35
C GLY A 472 -22.44 -26.35 26.88
N ALA A 473 -21.64 -25.66 26.02
CA ALA A 473 -20.35 -25.09 26.46
C ALA A 473 -20.57 -23.80 27.28
N PHE A 474 -19.79 -23.66 28.38
CA PHE A 474 -19.82 -22.49 29.25
C PHE A 474 -18.46 -22.15 29.80
N TYR A 475 -18.05 -20.90 29.64
CA TYR A 475 -16.78 -20.39 30.12
C TYR A 475 -16.91 -18.95 30.66
N VAL A 476 -16.11 -18.61 31.68
CA VAL A 476 -15.95 -17.24 32.16
C VAL A 476 -14.48 -16.89 32.03
N GLU A 477 -14.17 -16.01 31.09
CA GLU A 477 -12.81 -15.70 30.67
C GLU A 477 -12.38 -14.32 31.17
N ASN A 478 -11.34 -14.28 31.96
CA ASN A 478 -10.83 -13.08 32.60
C ASN A 478 -9.50 -12.58 32.04
N SER A 479 -8.96 -13.24 31.01
CA SER A 479 -7.71 -12.82 30.35
C SER A 479 -7.85 -11.46 29.66
N GLY A 480 -6.71 -10.90 29.27
CA GLY A 480 -6.60 -9.56 28.68
C GLY A 480 -7.00 -9.46 27.19
N TYR A 481 -7.70 -10.44 26.61
CA TYR A 481 -8.21 -10.32 25.24
C TYR A 481 -9.30 -9.24 25.16
N GLY A 482 -8.95 -8.03 24.67
CA GLY A 482 -9.88 -6.90 24.62
C GLY A 482 -10.40 -6.52 26.01
N GLN A 483 -11.60 -6.96 26.36
CA GLN A 483 -12.22 -6.71 27.68
C GLN A 483 -12.19 -7.94 28.59
N LYS A 484 -11.98 -7.72 29.90
CA LYS A 484 -12.03 -8.77 30.93
C LYS A 484 -13.48 -9.18 31.27
N GLY A 485 -13.64 -10.35 31.90
CA GLY A 485 -14.90 -10.86 32.38
C GLY A 485 -15.88 -11.16 31.27
N CYS A 486 -15.42 -11.94 30.29
CA CYS A 486 -16.26 -12.41 29.21
C CYS A 486 -16.97 -13.70 29.62
N VAL A 487 -18.30 -13.68 29.68
CA VAL A 487 -19.15 -14.86 29.86
C VAL A 487 -19.46 -15.42 28.48
N ILE A 488 -19.06 -16.67 28.24
CA ILE A 488 -19.14 -17.35 26.94
C ILE A 488 -19.99 -18.60 27.10
N PHE A 489 -20.98 -18.74 26.25
CA PHE A 489 -21.86 -19.92 26.29
C PHE A 489 -22.32 -20.31 24.87
N ARG A 490 -22.46 -21.60 24.65
CA ARG A 490 -22.97 -22.13 23.38
C ARG A 490 -23.95 -23.25 23.70
N PRO A 491 -25.28 -23.05 23.47
CA PRO A 491 -26.29 -24.06 23.72
C PRO A 491 -26.00 -25.35 22.91
N SER A 492 -26.12 -26.51 23.54
CA SER A 492 -26.28 -27.75 22.80
C SER A 492 -27.69 -27.79 22.18
N ASP A 493 -27.79 -28.40 21.02
CA ASP A 493 -29.07 -28.59 20.33
C ASP A 493 -29.89 -27.30 20.10
N LEU A 494 -29.22 -26.16 19.85
CA LEU A 494 -29.93 -24.92 19.52
C LEU A 494 -30.78 -25.07 18.26
N GLY A 495 -30.37 -25.95 17.34
CA GLY A 495 -30.93 -26.05 16.00
C GLY A 495 -30.59 -24.84 15.14
N GLY A 496 -31.40 -24.58 14.14
CA GLY A 496 -31.21 -23.39 13.31
C GLY A 496 -31.70 -22.11 14.00
N ILE A 497 -31.08 -20.99 13.66
CA ILE A 497 -31.57 -19.64 13.95
C ILE A 497 -32.31 -19.15 12.71
N ALA A 498 -33.57 -18.76 12.89
CA ALA A 498 -34.38 -18.22 11.80
C ALA A 498 -34.50 -16.69 11.91
N VAL A 499 -34.80 -16.06 10.78
CA VAL A 499 -35.24 -14.65 10.75
C VAL A 499 -36.46 -14.50 11.67
N ASN A 500 -36.49 -13.45 12.46
CA ASN A 500 -37.48 -13.14 13.52
C ASN A 500 -37.39 -14.03 14.80
N ASP A 501 -36.40 -14.92 14.90
CA ASP A 501 -36.11 -15.56 16.18
C ASP A 501 -35.76 -14.52 17.24
N THR A 502 -36.37 -14.68 18.39
CA THR A 502 -36.15 -13.82 19.56
C THR A 502 -35.64 -14.66 20.73
N PHE A 503 -34.60 -14.18 21.38
CA PHE A 503 -34.04 -14.81 22.56
C PHE A 503 -33.93 -13.80 23.70
N ASN A 504 -34.27 -14.21 24.91
CA ASN A 504 -34.00 -13.43 26.11
C ASN A 504 -32.79 -14.02 26.82
N VAL A 505 -31.83 -13.17 27.12
CA VAL A 505 -30.60 -13.51 27.81
C VAL A 505 -30.58 -12.84 29.16
N SER A 506 -30.37 -13.63 30.24
CA SER A 506 -30.11 -13.12 31.57
C SER A 506 -28.80 -13.67 32.09
N VAL A 507 -27.91 -12.80 32.55
CA VAL A 507 -26.65 -13.15 33.20
C VAL A 507 -26.69 -12.65 34.62
N SER A 508 -26.46 -13.52 35.57
CA SER A 508 -26.48 -13.21 37.01
C SER A 508 -25.22 -13.66 37.70
N ASP A 509 -24.85 -12.95 38.76
CA ASP A 509 -23.78 -13.30 39.69
C ASP A 509 -24.41 -13.56 41.07
N GLY A 510 -24.12 -14.71 41.64
CA GLY A 510 -24.69 -15.13 42.91
C GLY A 510 -24.44 -14.20 44.10
N GLU A 511 -23.45 -13.29 44.00
CA GLU A 511 -23.18 -12.31 45.06
C GLU A 511 -23.79 -10.94 44.78
N THR A 512 -23.77 -10.48 43.52
CA THR A 512 -24.16 -9.11 43.16
C THR A 512 -25.53 -9.04 42.48
N GLY A 513 -26.18 -10.17 42.25
CA GLY A 513 -27.49 -10.26 41.63
C GLY A 513 -27.39 -10.27 40.08
N GLU A 514 -28.39 -9.74 39.40
CA GLU A 514 -28.44 -9.71 37.96
C GLU A 514 -27.40 -8.76 37.38
N LEU A 515 -26.50 -9.26 36.50
CA LEU A 515 -25.44 -8.48 35.86
C LEU A 515 -25.96 -7.78 34.62
N THR A 516 -26.78 -8.48 33.83
CA THR A 516 -27.42 -7.93 32.64
C THR A 516 -28.59 -8.80 32.18
N ARG A 517 -29.57 -8.13 31.57
CA ARG A 517 -30.68 -8.78 30.88
C ARG A 517 -30.91 -8.04 29.57
N TYR A 518 -30.98 -8.77 28.46
CA TYR A 518 -31.27 -8.18 27.15
C TYR A 518 -31.99 -9.19 26.25
N THR A 519 -32.62 -8.65 25.23
CA THR A 519 -33.29 -9.43 24.19
C THR A 519 -32.50 -9.38 22.90
N VAL A 520 -32.31 -10.50 22.24
CA VAL A 520 -31.74 -10.62 20.91
C VAL A 520 -32.84 -10.94 19.91
N ARG A 521 -32.94 -10.13 18.87
CA ARG A 521 -33.86 -10.34 17.73
C ARG A 521 -33.05 -10.58 16.48
N PHE A 522 -33.31 -11.67 15.82
CA PHE A 522 -32.61 -12.01 14.56
C PHE A 522 -33.41 -11.51 13.36
N PHE A 523 -32.72 -10.87 12.43
CA PHE A 523 -33.31 -10.36 11.19
C PHE A 523 -32.37 -10.63 10.00
N SER A 524 -32.86 -10.40 8.78
CA SER A 524 -32.02 -10.57 7.56
C SER A 524 -31.64 -9.23 6.97
N LEU A 525 -30.38 -9.10 6.55
CA LEU A 525 -29.86 -7.96 5.80
C LEU A 525 -30.07 -8.12 4.29
N ASP A 526 -30.38 -7.01 3.63
CA ASP A 526 -30.17 -6.89 2.19
C ASP A 526 -28.69 -6.58 1.93
N LEU A 527 -27.96 -7.57 1.48
CA LEU A 527 -26.52 -7.46 1.18
C LEU A 527 -26.21 -7.11 -0.29
N THR A 528 -27.19 -6.68 -1.08
CA THR A 528 -26.99 -6.28 -2.49
C THR A 528 -25.89 -5.23 -2.63
N ALA A 529 -25.80 -4.27 -1.70
CA ALA A 529 -24.73 -3.28 -1.66
C ALA A 529 -23.36 -3.89 -1.39
N CYS A 530 -23.30 -5.06 -0.75
CA CYS A 530 -22.07 -5.77 -0.40
C CYS A 530 -21.64 -6.83 -1.42
N GLU A 531 -22.35 -6.99 -2.53
CA GLU A 531 -21.95 -7.94 -3.56
C GLU A 531 -20.80 -7.44 -4.41
N ALA A 532 -20.03 -8.35 -5.00
CA ALA A 532 -19.02 -8.00 -5.99
C ALA A 532 -19.68 -7.31 -7.20
N LEU A 533 -18.92 -6.45 -7.85
CA LEU A 533 -19.28 -6.01 -9.19
C LEU A 533 -19.27 -7.20 -10.16
N ASP A 534 -19.95 -7.06 -11.31
CA ASP A 534 -19.99 -8.09 -12.34
C ASP A 534 -18.58 -8.49 -12.80
N THR A 535 -18.45 -9.72 -13.29
CA THR A 535 -17.20 -10.23 -13.83
C THR A 535 -16.90 -9.59 -15.19
N LEU A 536 -15.63 -9.22 -15.41
CA LEU A 536 -15.18 -8.84 -16.75
C LEU A 536 -15.33 -10.03 -17.70
N THR A 537 -16.00 -9.82 -18.82
CA THR A 537 -16.27 -10.89 -19.80
C THR A 537 -15.10 -11.11 -20.77
N THR A 538 -14.34 -10.07 -21.06
CA THR A 538 -13.21 -10.15 -22.00
C THR A 538 -12.04 -9.30 -21.48
N VAL A 539 -10.85 -9.91 -21.44
CA VAL A 539 -9.57 -9.22 -21.24
C VAL A 539 -8.63 -9.73 -22.32
N THR A 540 -7.98 -8.82 -23.02
CA THR A 540 -6.94 -9.14 -24.01
C THR A 540 -5.64 -8.45 -23.65
N ALA A 541 -4.52 -9.11 -23.88
CA ALA A 541 -3.19 -8.55 -23.67
C ALA A 541 -2.29 -8.85 -24.87
N LEU A 542 -1.76 -7.79 -25.48
CA LEU A 542 -0.93 -7.85 -26.66
C LEU A 542 0.47 -7.31 -26.34
N LYS A 543 1.50 -8.14 -26.57
CA LYS A 543 2.91 -7.71 -26.44
C LYS A 543 3.31 -6.96 -27.71
N THR A 544 3.76 -5.71 -27.55
CA THR A 544 4.18 -4.84 -28.65
C THR A 544 5.57 -4.25 -28.37
N PRO A 545 6.25 -3.66 -29.37
CA PRO A 545 7.55 -3.01 -29.16
C PRO A 545 7.51 -1.85 -28.16
N ASP A 546 6.35 -1.21 -28.02
CA ASP A 546 6.15 -0.03 -27.16
C ASP A 546 5.56 -0.38 -25.78
N GLY A 547 5.48 -1.69 -25.45
CA GLY A 547 4.91 -2.18 -24.21
C GLY A 547 3.76 -3.18 -24.43
N ASN A 548 3.13 -3.64 -23.36
CA ASN A 548 1.97 -4.53 -23.43
C ASN A 548 0.68 -3.72 -23.50
N GLU A 549 -0.12 -3.93 -24.53
CA GLU A 549 -1.43 -3.28 -24.71
C GLU A 549 -2.54 -4.19 -24.17
N LEU A 550 -3.33 -3.67 -23.23
CA LEU A 550 -4.48 -4.34 -22.65
C LEU A 550 -5.77 -3.67 -23.09
N ASN A 551 -6.81 -4.47 -23.34
CA ASN A 551 -8.17 -3.99 -23.57
C ASN A 551 -9.14 -4.96 -22.89
N TRP A 552 -10.25 -4.42 -22.35
CA TRP A 552 -11.27 -5.21 -21.66
C TRP A 552 -12.66 -4.64 -21.83
N THR A 553 -13.67 -5.44 -21.50
CA THR A 553 -15.07 -4.98 -21.45
C THR A 553 -15.32 -4.22 -20.15
N GLY A 554 -16.07 -3.13 -20.21
CA GLY A 554 -16.49 -2.39 -19.03
C GLY A 554 -17.37 -3.22 -18.09
N VAL A 555 -17.29 -2.94 -16.79
CA VAL A 555 -18.13 -3.51 -15.74
C VAL A 555 -19.10 -2.45 -15.24
N SER A 556 -20.38 -2.78 -15.16
CA SER A 556 -21.40 -1.87 -14.62
C SER A 556 -21.08 -1.50 -13.18
N GLY A 557 -21.19 -0.21 -12.85
CA GLY A 557 -20.90 0.31 -11.52
C GLY A 557 -19.43 0.46 -11.16
N ALA A 558 -18.48 0.02 -12.01
CA ALA A 558 -17.06 0.26 -11.77
C ALA A 558 -16.72 1.74 -11.99
N GLN A 559 -15.96 2.31 -11.06
CA GLN A 559 -15.44 3.68 -11.14
C GLN A 559 -14.09 3.72 -11.85
N SER A 560 -13.26 2.69 -11.63
CA SER A 560 -11.98 2.49 -12.29
C SER A 560 -11.59 1.01 -12.31
N TYR A 561 -10.39 0.72 -12.84
CA TYR A 561 -9.91 -0.65 -13.04
C TYR A 561 -8.48 -0.79 -12.55
N TYR A 562 -8.27 -1.72 -11.63
CA TYR A 562 -6.95 -2.18 -11.28
C TYR A 562 -6.38 -3.09 -12.36
N ILE A 563 -5.21 -2.72 -12.86
CA ILE A 563 -4.41 -3.56 -13.74
C ILE A 563 -3.37 -4.26 -12.89
N CYS A 564 -3.55 -5.55 -12.69
CA CYS A 564 -2.65 -6.38 -11.92
C CYS A 564 -1.72 -7.15 -12.84
N ARG A 565 -0.41 -7.06 -12.63
CA ARG A 565 0.62 -7.72 -13.43
C ARG A 565 1.46 -8.66 -12.58
N ARG A 566 1.88 -9.74 -13.19
CA ARG A 566 2.88 -10.67 -12.70
C ARG A 566 3.79 -11.09 -13.84
N ALA A 567 5.11 -11.11 -13.64
CA ALA A 567 6.02 -11.78 -14.56
C ALA A 567 6.01 -13.30 -14.35
N SER A 568 6.48 -14.05 -15.34
CA SER A 568 6.46 -15.53 -15.29
C SER A 568 7.23 -16.12 -14.12
N ASP A 569 8.25 -15.41 -13.63
CA ASP A 569 9.13 -15.78 -12.51
C ASP A 569 8.71 -15.17 -11.16
N GLU A 570 7.57 -14.45 -11.11
CA GLU A 570 6.99 -13.85 -9.90
C GLU A 570 5.84 -14.69 -9.37
N GLY A 571 5.68 -14.76 -8.03
CA GLY A 571 4.64 -15.55 -7.38
C GLY A 571 3.27 -14.88 -7.33
N TYR A 572 3.23 -13.53 -7.29
CA TYR A 572 2.02 -12.77 -7.03
C TYR A 572 1.80 -11.64 -8.03
N TYR A 573 0.52 -11.35 -8.29
CA TYR A 573 0.13 -10.16 -9.04
C TYR A 573 0.23 -8.92 -8.17
N GLN A 574 0.63 -7.79 -8.78
CA GLN A 574 0.59 -6.47 -8.16
C GLN A 574 -0.08 -5.46 -9.08
N ILE A 575 -0.71 -4.46 -8.48
CA ILE A 575 -1.29 -3.35 -9.21
C ILE A 575 -0.16 -2.56 -9.88
N VAL A 576 -0.23 -2.41 -11.20
CA VAL A 576 0.69 -1.58 -11.98
C VAL A 576 0.02 -0.30 -12.47
N ALA A 577 -1.31 -0.26 -12.47
CA ALA A 577 -2.08 0.93 -12.80
C ALA A 577 -3.50 0.84 -12.21
N ASP A 578 -4.10 2.02 -12.01
CA ASP A 578 -5.51 2.22 -11.74
C ASP A 578 -6.03 3.22 -12.77
N VAL A 579 -6.98 2.81 -13.61
CA VAL A 579 -7.41 3.59 -14.76
C VAL A 579 -8.94 3.59 -14.91
N ALA A 580 -9.51 4.73 -15.24
CA ALA A 580 -10.96 4.86 -15.45
C ALA A 580 -11.45 4.29 -16.79
N GLY A 581 -10.55 4.15 -17.78
CA GLY A 581 -10.87 3.63 -19.11
C GLY A 581 -10.83 2.11 -19.20
N THR A 582 -11.19 1.57 -20.36
CA THR A 582 -11.19 0.13 -20.64
C THR A 582 -9.99 -0.35 -21.46
N SER A 583 -8.91 0.43 -21.44
CA SER A 583 -7.64 0.08 -22.08
C SER A 583 -6.46 0.65 -21.27
N TYR A 584 -5.33 -0.04 -21.36
CA TYR A 584 -4.09 0.39 -20.71
C TYR A 584 -2.88 -0.07 -21.51
N ARG A 585 -1.81 0.73 -21.55
CA ARG A 585 -0.53 0.33 -22.10
C ARG A 585 0.52 0.29 -20.99
N ASP A 586 0.98 -0.91 -20.70
CA ASP A 586 2.06 -1.13 -19.75
C ASP A 586 3.42 -0.98 -20.46
N THR A 587 4.08 0.13 -20.22
CA THR A 587 5.42 0.43 -20.77
C THR A 587 6.56 0.01 -19.83
N ALA A 588 6.23 -0.36 -18.58
CA ALA A 588 7.20 -0.80 -17.58
C ALA A 588 7.47 -2.32 -17.67
N VAL A 589 7.62 -2.83 -18.89
CA VAL A 589 7.84 -4.26 -19.19
C VAL A 589 9.11 -4.44 -20.00
N SER A 590 9.76 -5.60 -19.82
CA SER A 590 10.94 -6.00 -20.60
C SER A 590 10.53 -6.90 -21.75
N ALA A 591 11.10 -6.70 -22.93
CA ALA A 591 10.75 -7.46 -24.13
C ALA A 591 11.13 -8.96 -24.02
N ASP A 592 12.07 -9.31 -23.17
CA ASP A 592 12.61 -10.66 -22.94
C ASP A 592 11.89 -11.43 -21.83
N ARG A 593 10.93 -10.80 -21.12
CA ARG A 593 10.12 -11.45 -20.09
C ARG A 593 8.68 -11.66 -20.54
N ASP A 594 8.06 -12.70 -20.04
CA ASP A 594 6.63 -12.94 -20.21
C ASP A 594 5.86 -12.39 -19.02
N TYR A 595 4.72 -11.76 -19.31
CA TYR A 595 3.87 -11.14 -18.31
C TYR A 595 2.43 -11.65 -18.41
N TYR A 596 1.82 -11.80 -17.24
CA TYR A 596 0.42 -12.17 -17.08
C TYR A 596 -0.32 -11.02 -16.42
N TYR A 597 -1.55 -10.79 -16.83
CA TYR A 597 -2.39 -9.70 -16.35
C TYR A 597 -3.73 -10.20 -15.86
N GLN A 598 -4.23 -9.56 -14.83
CA GLN A 598 -5.61 -9.62 -14.36
C GLN A 598 -6.14 -8.21 -14.25
N VAL A 599 -7.40 -8.00 -14.65
CA VAL A 599 -8.06 -6.70 -14.58
C VAL A 599 -9.27 -6.83 -13.65
N TYR A 600 -9.43 -5.88 -12.75
CA TYR A 600 -10.54 -5.82 -11.82
C TYR A 600 -11.19 -4.45 -11.89
N GLY A 601 -12.49 -4.40 -12.26
CA GLY A 601 -13.28 -3.19 -12.05
C GLY A 601 -13.50 -2.98 -10.55
N HIS A 602 -13.46 -1.73 -10.08
CA HIS A 602 -13.63 -1.46 -8.67
C HIS A 602 -14.34 -0.12 -8.37
N THR A 603 -14.93 -0.05 -7.19
CA THR A 603 -15.31 1.17 -6.48
C THR A 603 -14.29 1.45 -5.37
N ALA A 604 -14.61 2.34 -4.43
CA ALA A 604 -13.75 2.60 -3.28
C ALA A 604 -13.61 1.38 -2.33
N ASP A 605 -14.58 0.48 -2.32
CA ASP A 605 -14.77 -0.57 -1.29
C ASP A 605 -15.06 -1.97 -1.84
N ARG A 606 -15.32 -2.11 -3.12
CA ARG A 606 -15.66 -3.39 -3.78
C ARG A 606 -14.92 -3.57 -5.09
N THR A 607 -14.65 -4.82 -5.45
CA THR A 607 -14.11 -5.18 -6.76
C THR A 607 -15.07 -6.09 -7.53
N SER A 608 -14.83 -6.22 -8.83
CA SER A 608 -15.40 -7.30 -9.63
C SER A 608 -14.82 -8.65 -9.16
N ARG A 609 -15.52 -9.74 -9.52
CA ARG A 609 -15.01 -11.09 -9.29
C ARG A 609 -13.71 -11.31 -10.06
N ALA A 610 -12.91 -12.29 -9.61
CA ALA A 610 -11.62 -12.57 -10.20
C ALA A 610 -11.71 -12.78 -11.73
N ALA A 611 -10.95 -11.98 -12.49
CA ALA A 611 -10.78 -12.18 -13.90
C ALA A 611 -9.82 -13.35 -14.19
N VAL A 612 -9.99 -14.00 -15.33
CA VAL A 612 -9.02 -14.99 -15.81
C VAL A 612 -7.71 -14.30 -16.17
N ALA A 613 -6.59 -14.87 -15.74
CA ALA A 613 -5.29 -14.35 -16.09
C ALA A 613 -5.01 -14.48 -17.60
N VAL A 614 -4.60 -13.38 -18.23
CA VAL A 614 -4.23 -13.36 -19.65
C VAL A 614 -2.73 -13.12 -19.79
N GLN A 615 -2.07 -13.92 -20.65
CA GLN A 615 -0.67 -13.72 -21.02
C GLN A 615 -0.57 -12.69 -22.15
N ALA A 616 0.31 -11.71 -22.00
CA ALA A 616 0.65 -10.82 -23.11
C ALA A 616 1.46 -11.56 -24.17
N ARG A 617 0.84 -11.81 -25.31
CA ARG A 617 1.46 -12.53 -26.42
C ARG A 617 1.81 -11.58 -27.56
N PRO A 618 2.96 -11.75 -28.22
CA PRO A 618 3.29 -10.97 -29.40
C PRO A 618 2.42 -11.35 -30.59
N ILE A 619 2.22 -10.41 -31.49
CA ILE A 619 1.79 -10.73 -32.85
C ILE A 619 2.98 -11.34 -33.56
N GLU A 620 2.80 -12.52 -34.16
CA GLU A 620 3.82 -13.10 -34.99
C GLU A 620 3.95 -12.33 -36.33
N PRO A 621 5.17 -12.11 -36.81
CA PRO A 621 5.35 -11.42 -38.09
C PRO A 621 4.91 -12.27 -39.29
N ASP A 622 4.13 -11.66 -40.16
CA ASP A 622 3.80 -12.24 -41.51
C ASP A 622 4.99 -12.17 -42.44
N SER A 623 5.82 -11.12 -42.28
CA SER A 623 7.04 -10.94 -43.04
C SER A 623 8.08 -10.14 -42.22
N VAL A 624 9.36 -10.29 -42.65
CA VAL A 624 10.47 -9.50 -42.12
C VAL A 624 11.19 -8.85 -43.29
N SER A 625 11.59 -7.60 -43.13
CA SER A 625 12.39 -6.84 -44.09
C SER A 625 13.65 -6.28 -43.43
N LEU A 626 14.68 -5.99 -44.19
CA LEU A 626 15.89 -5.37 -43.73
C LEU A 626 15.97 -3.88 -44.12
N SER A 627 16.64 -3.06 -43.32
CA SER A 627 16.94 -1.64 -43.63
C SER A 627 17.68 -1.44 -44.93
N GLU A 628 18.32 -2.49 -45.42
CA GLU A 628 19.10 -2.49 -46.66
C GLU A 628 18.64 -3.61 -47.60
N SER A 629 18.67 -3.36 -48.91
CA SER A 629 18.29 -4.32 -49.90
C SER A 629 19.32 -4.44 -51.02
N GLY A 630 19.27 -5.51 -51.81
CA GLY A 630 20.12 -5.73 -52.96
C GLY A 630 21.58 -5.98 -52.54
N THR A 631 22.53 -5.14 -53.01
CA THR A 631 23.96 -5.27 -52.68
C THR A 631 24.48 -4.00 -52.04
N VAL A 632 24.91 -4.10 -50.78
CA VAL A 632 25.50 -3.02 -50.00
C VAL A 632 27.01 -3.16 -49.99
N THR A 633 27.72 -2.08 -50.27
CA THR A 633 29.17 -2.05 -50.20
C THR A 633 29.64 -1.49 -48.85
N VAL A 634 30.50 -2.24 -48.14
CA VAL A 634 31.01 -1.85 -46.81
C VAL A 634 32.54 -1.87 -46.89
N TYR A 635 33.19 -0.82 -46.37
CA TYR A 635 34.64 -0.80 -46.24
C TYR A 635 35.09 -1.65 -45.04
N ARG A 636 36.28 -2.28 -45.16
CA ARG A 636 36.79 -3.21 -44.15
C ARG A 636 37.05 -2.54 -42.78
N ASN A 637 37.14 -1.26 -42.73
CA ASN A 637 37.33 -0.45 -41.52
C ASN A 637 36.06 0.18 -40.97
N GLN A 638 34.90 -0.19 -41.45
CA GLN A 638 33.60 0.30 -41.06
C GLN A 638 32.68 -0.87 -40.80
N THR A 639 31.80 -0.74 -39.84
CA THR A 639 30.72 -1.69 -39.59
C THR A 639 29.41 -1.23 -40.26
N LEU A 640 28.51 -2.15 -40.52
CA LEU A 640 27.18 -1.87 -41.03
C LEU A 640 26.14 -2.37 -40.02
N ARG A 641 25.27 -1.50 -39.55
CA ARG A 641 24.11 -1.91 -38.75
C ARG A 641 22.96 -2.22 -39.69
N LEU A 642 22.49 -3.44 -39.65
CA LEU A 642 21.25 -3.86 -40.29
C LEU A 642 20.15 -3.88 -39.23
N THR A 643 19.00 -3.28 -39.52
CA THR A 643 17.81 -3.39 -38.71
C THR A 643 16.76 -4.19 -39.46
N ALA A 644 15.98 -4.98 -38.72
CA ALA A 644 14.86 -5.73 -39.26
C ALA A 644 13.55 -5.04 -38.88
N SER A 645 12.61 -4.99 -39.79
CA SER A 645 11.26 -4.49 -39.55
C SER A 645 10.25 -5.57 -39.92
N PHE A 646 9.19 -5.64 -39.13
CA PHE A 646 8.12 -6.63 -39.29
C PHE A 646 6.89 -6.05 -39.96
N ALA A 647 6.11 -6.90 -40.59
CA ALA A 647 4.73 -6.64 -40.92
C ALA A 647 3.85 -7.75 -40.28
N PRO A 648 2.78 -7.38 -39.52
CA PRO A 648 2.37 -6.03 -39.20
C PRO A 648 3.38 -5.31 -38.28
N ALA A 649 3.35 -3.97 -38.23
CA ALA A 649 4.40 -3.16 -37.54
C ALA A 649 4.47 -3.42 -36.02
N LYS A 650 3.40 -3.88 -35.38
CA LYS A 650 3.36 -4.29 -33.96
C LYS A 650 3.84 -5.72 -33.71
N ALA A 651 4.17 -6.47 -34.78
CA ALA A 651 4.67 -7.84 -34.64
C ALA A 651 6.02 -7.85 -33.93
N MET A 652 6.29 -8.89 -33.16
CA MET A 652 7.54 -9.13 -32.45
C MET A 652 8.03 -10.56 -32.69
N SER A 653 9.32 -10.72 -32.79
CA SER A 653 9.97 -12.04 -32.88
C SER A 653 11.41 -11.95 -32.48
N ARG A 654 11.96 -12.98 -31.90
CA ARG A 654 13.40 -13.11 -31.76
C ARG A 654 14.03 -13.31 -33.13
N LEU A 655 15.17 -12.71 -33.32
CA LEU A 655 15.85 -12.72 -34.61
C LEU A 655 17.13 -13.57 -34.55
N THR A 656 17.26 -14.46 -35.53
CA THR A 656 18.49 -15.23 -35.73
C THR A 656 19.22 -14.69 -36.95
N TRP A 657 20.41 -14.12 -36.73
CA TRP A 657 21.28 -13.57 -37.78
C TRP A 657 22.31 -14.57 -38.21
N LYS A 658 22.55 -14.66 -39.56
CA LYS A 658 23.51 -15.58 -40.14
C LYS A 658 24.31 -14.90 -41.27
N SER A 659 25.58 -15.13 -41.31
CA SER A 659 26.45 -14.79 -42.47
C SER A 659 26.77 -16.07 -43.24
N SER A 660 26.47 -16.09 -44.54
CA SER A 660 26.79 -17.22 -45.42
C SER A 660 28.27 -17.53 -45.56
N LYS A 661 29.12 -16.50 -45.39
CA LYS A 661 30.59 -16.65 -45.50
C LYS A 661 31.27 -15.75 -44.44
N LYS A 662 31.37 -16.23 -43.19
CA LYS A 662 31.98 -15.52 -42.03
C LYS A 662 33.39 -15.01 -42.32
N LYS A 663 34.14 -15.63 -43.25
CA LYS A 663 35.46 -15.17 -43.64
C LYS A 663 35.48 -13.79 -44.31
N TYR A 664 34.37 -13.30 -44.84
CA TYR A 664 34.26 -11.99 -45.45
C TYR A 664 33.66 -10.95 -44.53
N ALA A 665 32.56 -11.30 -43.84
CA ALA A 665 31.97 -10.49 -42.78
C ALA A 665 31.22 -11.40 -41.79
N THR A 666 31.22 -11.05 -40.52
CA THR A 666 30.39 -11.64 -39.46
C THR A 666 29.20 -10.74 -39.20
N VAL A 667 28.17 -11.29 -38.59
CA VAL A 667 27.02 -10.54 -38.03
C VAL A 667 26.79 -11.02 -36.61
N ASP A 668 26.53 -10.11 -35.70
CA ASP A 668 26.15 -10.42 -34.31
C ASP A 668 24.63 -10.60 -34.15
N ALA A 669 24.19 -10.91 -32.92
CA ALA A 669 22.77 -11.09 -32.59
C ALA A 669 21.93 -9.80 -32.78
N ASN A 670 22.58 -8.65 -32.82
CA ASN A 670 21.91 -7.35 -32.97
C ASN A 670 21.98 -6.79 -34.41
N GLY A 671 22.39 -7.60 -35.38
CA GLY A 671 22.47 -7.20 -36.78
C GLY A 671 23.70 -6.31 -37.14
N LEU A 672 24.70 -6.22 -36.26
CA LEU A 672 25.94 -5.48 -36.57
C LEU A 672 26.87 -6.33 -37.43
N VAL A 673 27.00 -5.95 -38.67
CA VAL A 673 27.90 -6.60 -39.63
C VAL A 673 29.32 -6.04 -39.48
N THR A 674 30.24 -6.93 -39.17
CA THR A 674 31.70 -6.61 -39.06
C THR A 674 32.46 -7.19 -40.22
N PRO A 675 33.02 -6.35 -41.12
CA PRO A 675 33.84 -6.83 -42.23
C PRO A 675 35.16 -7.45 -41.76
N VAL A 676 35.52 -8.59 -42.33
CA VAL A 676 36.77 -9.33 -42.02
C VAL A 676 37.78 -9.22 -43.17
N LYS A 677 37.37 -9.61 -44.38
CA LYS A 677 38.25 -9.65 -45.54
C LYS A 677 37.49 -9.26 -46.80
N LYS A 678 38.17 -8.63 -47.78
CA LYS A 678 37.59 -8.30 -49.08
C LYS A 678 36.88 -9.53 -49.69
N GLY A 679 35.63 -9.37 -50.09
CA GLY A 679 34.79 -10.41 -50.68
C GLY A 679 33.31 -10.14 -50.57
N THR A 680 32.48 -11.10 -50.85
CA THR A 680 31.04 -10.93 -50.80
C THR A 680 30.42 -12.07 -49.97
N THR A 681 29.49 -11.73 -49.09
CA THR A 681 28.71 -12.63 -48.28
C THR A 681 27.23 -12.23 -48.33
N VAL A 682 26.33 -13.13 -48.01
CA VAL A 682 24.92 -12.82 -47.77
C VAL A 682 24.71 -12.85 -46.26
N ILE A 683 24.16 -11.79 -45.73
CA ILE A 683 23.64 -11.71 -44.35
C ILE A 683 22.15 -11.97 -44.43
N SER A 684 21.66 -12.91 -43.63
CA SER A 684 20.25 -13.21 -43.49
C SER A 684 19.79 -13.08 -42.04
N VAL A 685 18.54 -12.71 -41.87
CA VAL A 685 17.80 -12.74 -40.60
C VAL A 685 16.63 -13.70 -40.74
N THR A 686 16.35 -14.45 -39.68
CA THR A 686 15.22 -15.38 -39.61
C THR A 686 14.46 -15.11 -38.30
N THR A 687 13.15 -14.99 -38.37
CA THR A 687 12.24 -14.90 -37.21
C THR A 687 12.00 -16.30 -36.62
N GLU A 688 11.43 -16.37 -35.41
CA GLU A 688 11.09 -17.65 -34.77
C GLU A 688 10.09 -18.47 -35.59
N ASN A 689 9.11 -17.82 -36.21
CA ASN A 689 8.15 -18.47 -37.12
C ASN A 689 8.68 -18.67 -38.53
N GLY A 690 9.98 -18.55 -38.78
CA GLY A 690 10.66 -18.94 -39.98
C GLY A 690 10.65 -17.94 -41.15
N LYS A 691 10.12 -16.72 -40.97
CA LYS A 691 10.17 -15.67 -41.99
C LYS A 691 11.61 -15.20 -42.17
N GLN A 692 12.01 -14.91 -43.42
CA GLN A 692 13.40 -14.58 -43.73
C GLN A 692 13.54 -13.35 -44.63
N ALA A 693 14.61 -12.59 -44.32
CA ALA A 693 15.09 -11.54 -45.22
C ALA A 693 16.64 -11.63 -45.36
N SER A 694 17.17 -11.15 -46.48
CA SER A 694 18.59 -11.21 -46.68
C SER A 694 19.11 -10.04 -47.53
N VAL A 695 20.36 -9.70 -47.35
CA VAL A 695 21.08 -8.65 -48.08
C VAL A 695 22.46 -9.13 -48.47
N LYS A 696 22.90 -8.76 -49.66
CA LYS A 696 24.25 -9.08 -50.15
C LYS A 696 25.24 -8.00 -49.71
N VAL A 697 26.27 -8.38 -48.94
CA VAL A 697 27.30 -7.44 -48.42
C VAL A 697 28.58 -7.65 -49.19
N LYS A 698 29.03 -6.60 -49.90
CA LYS A 698 30.31 -6.56 -50.61
C LYS A 698 31.31 -5.81 -49.78
N VAL A 699 32.30 -6.53 -49.22
CA VAL A 699 33.37 -5.95 -48.43
C VAL A 699 34.51 -5.48 -49.37
N VAL A 700 34.88 -4.27 -49.27
CA VAL A 700 35.98 -3.67 -50.06
C VAL A 700 37.02 -3.05 -49.13
N ASN A 701 38.26 -2.91 -49.65
CA ASN A 701 39.28 -2.21 -48.90
C ASN A 701 38.97 -0.70 -48.85
N PRO A 702 39.22 -0.04 -47.74
CA PRO A 702 39.04 1.41 -47.64
C PRO A 702 39.97 2.15 -48.65
N PRO A 703 39.54 3.27 -49.20
CA PRO A 703 40.35 4.06 -50.11
C PRO A 703 41.59 4.56 -49.35
N LYS A 704 42.66 4.81 -50.13
CA LYS A 704 43.87 5.43 -49.56
C LYS A 704 43.59 6.85 -49.15
N ALA A 705 44.09 7.29 -48.01
CA ALA A 705 43.99 8.66 -47.57
C ALA A 705 44.57 9.63 -48.62
N LYS A 706 43.77 10.64 -48.97
CA LYS A 706 44.21 11.71 -49.89
C LYS A 706 44.73 12.90 -49.11
N LYS A 707 44.19 13.21 -47.95
CA LYS A 707 44.59 14.38 -47.12
C LYS A 707 44.43 14.04 -45.65
N VAL A 708 45.24 14.67 -44.79
CA VAL A 708 45.04 14.72 -43.32
C VAL A 708 44.91 16.18 -42.93
N THR A 709 43.95 16.53 -42.11
CA THR A 709 43.76 17.88 -41.54
C THR A 709 43.83 17.78 -40.04
N LEU A 710 44.23 18.84 -39.39
CA LEU A 710 44.22 18.95 -37.91
C LEU A 710 43.18 19.98 -37.46
N ASN A 711 42.70 19.83 -36.27
CA ASN A 711 41.80 20.80 -35.62
C ASN A 711 42.45 22.16 -35.33
N TYR A 712 43.79 22.25 -35.48
CA TYR A 712 44.56 23.50 -35.38
C TYR A 712 45.46 23.67 -36.62
N SER A 713 45.65 24.92 -37.02
CA SER A 713 46.55 25.30 -38.16
C SER A 713 47.50 26.39 -37.72
N GLY A 714 48.57 26.57 -38.51
CA GLY A 714 49.56 27.63 -38.27
C GLY A 714 50.48 27.34 -37.06
N THR A 715 50.61 28.30 -36.17
CA THR A 715 51.47 28.19 -34.96
C THR A 715 50.62 28.40 -33.73
N VAL A 716 50.52 27.41 -32.84
CA VAL A 716 49.89 27.52 -31.55
C VAL A 716 50.96 27.86 -30.48
N VAL A 717 50.61 28.80 -29.63
CA VAL A 717 51.46 29.21 -28.50
C VAL A 717 50.95 28.55 -27.22
N LEU A 718 51.84 27.86 -26.54
CA LEU A 718 51.49 27.21 -25.23
C LEU A 718 52.51 27.68 -24.18
N ASN A 719 52.07 27.85 -22.97
CA ASN A 719 52.93 28.03 -21.83
C ASN A 719 53.55 26.69 -21.41
N VAL A 720 54.78 26.77 -20.86
CA VAL A 720 55.38 25.55 -20.27
C VAL A 720 54.42 24.89 -19.28
N GLY A 721 54.19 23.57 -19.41
CA GLY A 721 53.28 22.75 -18.62
C GLY A 721 51.87 22.63 -19.23
N GLN A 722 51.47 23.48 -20.17
CA GLN A 722 50.16 23.39 -20.80
C GLN A 722 50.10 22.19 -21.76
N THR A 723 48.87 21.63 -21.84
CA THR A 723 48.52 20.56 -22.78
C THR A 723 47.57 21.08 -23.85
N LEU A 724 47.55 20.41 -25.01
CA LEU A 724 46.65 20.69 -26.13
C LEU A 724 46.26 19.38 -26.77
N GLN A 725 44.97 19.11 -26.80
CA GLN A 725 44.43 17.96 -27.51
C GLN A 725 44.36 18.24 -29.02
N LEU A 726 45.13 17.49 -29.77
CA LEU A 726 45.12 17.50 -31.21
C LEU A 726 44.26 16.36 -31.72
N THR A 727 43.35 16.67 -32.64
CA THR A 727 42.61 15.71 -33.41
C THR A 727 42.91 15.87 -34.90
N GLY A 728 42.90 14.77 -35.60
CA GLY A 728 43.16 14.79 -37.03
C GLY A 728 42.09 14.01 -37.79
N THR A 729 41.63 14.61 -38.89
CA THR A 729 40.70 14.01 -39.83
C THR A 729 41.40 13.53 -41.07
N VAL A 730 41.19 12.28 -41.45
CA VAL A 730 41.70 11.70 -42.69
C VAL A 730 40.66 11.78 -43.78
N LEU A 731 40.97 12.28 -44.93
CA LEU A 731 40.05 12.37 -46.07
C LEU A 731 40.51 11.44 -47.22
N PRO A 732 39.57 10.78 -47.95
CA PRO A 732 38.12 10.83 -47.69
C PRO A 732 37.78 10.11 -46.39
N ALA A 733 36.54 10.30 -45.87
CA ALA A 733 36.11 9.77 -44.58
C ALA A 733 36.14 8.24 -44.46
N GLU A 734 35.97 7.57 -45.57
CA GLU A 734 36.02 6.09 -45.70
C GLU A 734 37.45 5.55 -45.61
N ALA A 735 38.48 6.41 -45.74
CA ALA A 735 39.86 6.02 -45.53
C ALA A 735 40.11 5.63 -44.09
N GLU A 736 41.15 4.81 -43.86
CA GLU A 736 41.49 4.40 -42.48
C GLU A 736 41.88 5.63 -41.64
N GLN A 737 41.10 5.90 -40.58
CA GLN A 737 41.21 7.08 -39.72
C GLN A 737 42.33 7.00 -38.68
N LYS A 738 43.08 5.91 -38.64
CA LYS A 738 44.18 5.72 -37.71
C LYS A 738 45.33 6.68 -38.02
N LEU A 739 45.76 7.46 -37.07
CA LEU A 739 46.87 8.41 -37.13
C LEU A 739 47.99 7.97 -36.20
N THR A 740 49.23 8.24 -36.64
CA THR A 740 50.40 8.15 -35.77
C THR A 740 50.95 9.56 -35.56
N TRP A 741 51.26 9.88 -34.31
CA TRP A 741 51.73 11.21 -33.91
C TRP A 741 53.20 11.18 -33.63
N ARG A 742 53.94 12.23 -34.09
CA ARG A 742 55.33 12.45 -33.80
C ARG A 742 55.63 13.93 -33.59
N THR A 743 56.59 14.20 -32.75
CA THR A 743 57.16 15.56 -32.54
C THR A 743 58.54 15.63 -33.11
N SER A 744 58.87 16.80 -33.65
CA SER A 744 60.23 17.09 -34.13
C SER A 744 61.23 17.32 -32.99
N ARG A 745 60.75 17.70 -31.81
CA ARG A 745 61.58 18.01 -30.64
C ARG A 745 60.88 17.63 -29.38
N SER A 746 60.98 16.40 -28.93
CA SER A 746 60.28 15.87 -27.76
C SER A 746 60.61 16.57 -26.44
N ARG A 747 61.84 17.14 -26.35
CA ARG A 747 62.24 17.92 -25.14
C ARG A 747 61.51 19.28 -25.03
N ILE A 748 60.96 19.81 -26.14
CA ILE A 748 60.30 21.11 -26.22
C ILE A 748 58.80 20.87 -26.06
N ALA A 749 58.23 19.98 -26.87
CA ALA A 749 56.84 19.55 -26.77
C ALA A 749 56.76 18.07 -27.12
N SER A 750 56.19 17.28 -26.25
CA SER A 750 55.85 15.88 -26.50
C SER A 750 54.44 15.73 -27.14
N VAL A 751 54.14 14.59 -27.70
CA VAL A 751 52.80 14.25 -28.16
C VAL A 751 52.54 12.76 -27.87
N SER A 752 51.37 12.46 -27.27
CA SER A 752 50.95 11.07 -27.00
C SER A 752 50.39 10.38 -28.25
N GLY A 753 50.24 9.06 -28.19
CA GLY A 753 49.56 8.29 -29.24
C GLY A 753 48.13 8.73 -29.53
N ALA A 754 47.48 9.33 -28.54
CA ALA A 754 46.13 9.88 -28.64
C ALA A 754 46.09 11.37 -29.10
N GLY A 755 47.26 11.96 -29.46
CA GLY A 755 47.32 13.34 -29.94
C GLY A 755 47.38 14.41 -28.85
N MET A 756 47.56 14.07 -27.59
CA MET A 756 47.78 15.05 -26.53
C MET A 756 49.18 15.61 -26.61
N ALA A 757 49.32 16.87 -26.98
CA ALA A 757 50.58 17.60 -26.99
C ALA A 757 50.84 18.27 -25.63
N THR A 758 52.03 18.13 -25.06
CA THR A 758 52.44 18.75 -23.79
C THR A 758 53.63 19.65 -24.00
N ALA A 759 53.52 20.91 -23.58
CA ALA A 759 54.59 21.91 -23.64
C ALA A 759 55.60 21.71 -22.49
N LEU A 760 56.82 21.34 -22.77
CA LEU A 760 57.81 20.93 -21.77
C LEU A 760 58.89 22.00 -21.52
N LYS A 761 59.38 22.64 -22.58
CA LYS A 761 60.48 23.63 -22.47
C LYS A 761 60.30 24.72 -23.52
N VAL A 762 60.69 25.93 -23.19
CA VAL A 762 60.65 27.07 -24.09
C VAL A 762 61.41 26.75 -25.42
N GLY A 763 60.71 27.03 -26.52
CA GLY A 763 61.22 26.73 -27.86
C GLY A 763 60.09 26.46 -28.87
N THR A 764 60.46 25.85 -29.97
CA THR A 764 59.48 25.51 -31.03
C THR A 764 59.66 24.06 -31.45
N ALA A 765 58.51 23.34 -31.48
CA ALA A 765 58.45 21.99 -31.99
C ALA A 765 57.32 21.87 -33.02
N THR A 766 57.47 20.93 -33.94
CA THR A 766 56.45 20.61 -34.92
C THR A 766 55.83 19.21 -34.60
N ILE A 767 54.55 19.19 -34.34
CA ILE A 767 53.83 17.94 -34.23
C ILE A 767 53.36 17.51 -35.61
N THR A 768 53.48 16.24 -35.90
CA THR A 768 53.11 15.67 -37.21
C THR A 768 52.15 14.51 -36.94
N ALA A 769 50.95 14.56 -37.51
CA ALA A 769 50.03 13.44 -37.66
C ALA A 769 50.27 12.77 -39.01
N LYS A 770 50.41 11.46 -39.04
CA LYS A 770 50.56 10.65 -40.25
C LYS A 770 49.52 9.55 -40.35
N SER A 771 48.78 9.52 -41.44
CA SER A 771 47.83 8.42 -41.75
C SER A 771 48.57 7.13 -42.10
N VAL A 772 47.85 6.01 -42.05
CA VAL A 772 48.37 4.69 -42.46
C VAL A 772 48.91 4.70 -43.88
N SER A 773 48.25 5.38 -44.81
CA SER A 773 48.71 5.53 -46.22
C SER A 773 49.77 6.57 -46.39
N GLY A 774 50.34 7.19 -45.36
CA GLY A 774 51.54 8.05 -45.41
C GLY A 774 51.24 9.54 -45.55
N LYS A 775 50.04 10.01 -45.74
CA LYS A 775 49.67 11.43 -45.77
C LYS A 775 49.89 12.08 -44.41
N LYS A 776 50.36 13.35 -44.42
CA LYS A 776 50.85 14.04 -43.21
C LYS A 776 50.16 15.39 -43.07
N ALA A 777 49.80 15.75 -41.82
CA ALA A 777 49.54 17.14 -41.45
C ALA A 777 50.47 17.56 -40.31
N ARG A 778 50.75 18.83 -40.24
CA ARG A 778 51.75 19.38 -39.30
C ARG A 778 51.23 20.62 -38.58
N LEU A 779 51.56 20.74 -37.33
CA LEU A 779 51.23 21.88 -36.47
C LEU A 779 52.53 22.38 -35.81
N LYS A 780 52.75 23.66 -35.82
CA LYS A 780 53.90 24.28 -35.12
C LYS A 780 53.44 24.71 -33.73
N ILE A 781 54.10 24.23 -32.67
CA ILE A 781 53.88 24.66 -31.29
C ILE A 781 55.05 25.54 -30.86
N LYS A 782 54.76 26.75 -30.41
CA LYS A 782 55.73 27.67 -29.79
C LYS A 782 55.51 27.64 -28.29
N VAL A 783 56.46 27.10 -27.54
CA VAL A 783 56.38 27.04 -26.09
C VAL A 783 57.05 28.30 -25.52
N VAL A 784 56.34 28.98 -24.67
CA VAL A 784 56.79 30.20 -23.99
C VAL A 784 56.63 30.03 -22.47
N ASP A 785 57.42 30.78 -21.74
CA ASP A 785 57.27 30.86 -20.31
C ASP A 785 56.92 32.31 -19.92
N PRO A 786 55.62 32.59 -19.65
CA PRO A 786 55.18 33.95 -19.32
C PRO A 786 55.74 34.46 -17.99
N TYR A 787 56.20 33.56 -17.15
CA TYR A 787 56.75 33.84 -15.82
C TYR A 787 58.29 33.83 -15.81
N ALA A 788 58.92 33.70 -16.98
CA ALA A 788 60.39 33.75 -17.06
C ALA A 788 60.94 35.14 -16.72
N ALA A 789 61.90 35.20 -15.89
CA ALA A 789 62.63 36.45 -15.60
C ALA A 789 63.25 37.02 -16.87
N LYS A 790 62.86 38.24 -17.20
CA LYS A 790 63.48 38.97 -18.37
C LYS A 790 64.72 39.70 -17.94
N SER A 791 64.80 40.24 -16.75
CA SER A 791 65.99 40.88 -16.17
C SER A 791 65.90 40.80 -14.63
N VAL A 792 67.05 41.01 -14.01
CA VAL A 792 67.20 41.29 -12.60
C VAL A 792 67.95 42.55 -12.39
N VAL A 793 67.56 43.42 -11.54
CA VAL A 793 68.19 44.71 -11.27
C VAL A 793 68.50 44.77 -9.73
N LEU A 794 69.57 45.50 -9.44
CA LEU A 794 69.99 45.80 -8.08
C LEU A 794 69.56 47.23 -7.70
N ASP A 795 69.21 47.41 -6.43
CA ASP A 795 68.90 48.72 -5.80
C ASP A 795 70.20 49.63 -5.77
N ARG A 796 71.39 49.02 -5.95
CA ARG A 796 72.64 49.72 -6.00
C ARG A 796 73.32 49.49 -7.38
N LYS A 797 73.91 50.55 -7.94
CA LYS A 797 74.62 50.48 -9.21
C LYS A 797 76.06 51.08 -8.99
N GLY A 798 76.97 50.78 -9.94
CA GLY A 798 78.33 51.31 -9.92
C GLY A 798 79.23 50.68 -8.80
N THR A 799 79.97 51.51 -8.12
CA THR A 799 80.83 51.09 -7.06
C THR A 799 80.38 51.65 -5.74
N VAL A 800 80.08 50.75 -4.75
CA VAL A 800 79.79 51.12 -3.39
C VAL A 800 81.00 50.92 -2.53
N THR A 801 81.38 51.90 -1.71
CA THR A 801 82.49 51.85 -0.80
C THR A 801 81.95 51.46 0.58
N LEU A 802 82.61 50.48 1.24
CA LEU A 802 82.30 50.03 2.61
C LEU A 802 83.63 50.00 3.37
N HIS A 803 83.63 50.27 4.65
CA HIS A 803 84.68 50.01 5.60
C HIS A 803 84.76 48.55 6.02
N VAL A 804 85.94 48.08 6.43
CA VAL A 804 86.10 46.73 6.91
C VAL A 804 85.16 46.53 8.13
N GLY A 805 84.31 45.46 8.12
CA GLY A 805 83.36 45.17 9.17
C GLY A 805 81.92 45.63 8.82
N GLU A 806 81.80 46.61 7.94
CA GLU A 806 80.45 47.08 7.51
C GLU A 806 79.70 46.07 6.70
N THR A 807 78.41 46.12 6.87
CA THR A 807 77.45 45.31 6.09
C THR A 807 76.53 46.17 5.20
N LEU A 808 76.15 45.66 4.04
CA LEU A 808 75.22 46.28 3.13
C LEU A 808 74.19 45.31 2.64
N LYS A 809 72.91 45.63 2.85
CA LYS A 809 71.84 44.88 2.29
C LYS A 809 71.59 45.27 0.84
N LEU A 810 71.79 44.36 -0.10
CA LEU A 810 71.41 44.52 -1.50
C LEU A 810 70.03 43.88 -1.74
N THR A 811 69.20 44.63 -2.42
CA THR A 811 67.89 44.15 -2.84
C THR A 811 67.88 43.91 -4.36
N ALA A 812 67.46 42.73 -4.72
CA ALA A 812 67.33 42.34 -6.16
C ALA A 812 65.87 42.31 -6.56
N THR A 813 65.52 43.10 -7.56
CA THR A 813 64.22 43.10 -8.18
C THR A 813 64.22 42.34 -9.49
N VAL A 814 63.46 41.31 -9.58
CA VAL A 814 63.28 40.51 -10.82
C VAL A 814 62.17 41.13 -11.65
N LEU A 815 62.38 41.35 -12.93
CA LEU A 815 61.35 41.87 -13.83
C LEU A 815 61.02 40.87 -14.95
N PRO A 816 59.74 40.80 -15.32
CA PRO A 816 58.57 41.50 -14.72
C PRO A 816 58.30 40.99 -13.32
N SER A 817 57.52 41.73 -12.53
CA SER A 817 57.12 41.38 -11.14
C SER A 817 56.44 40.03 -11.04
N THR A 818 55.77 39.60 -12.12
CA THR A 818 55.11 38.29 -12.26
C THR A 818 56.10 37.14 -12.49
N ALA A 819 57.42 37.42 -12.67
CA ALA A 819 58.40 36.38 -12.94
C ALA A 819 58.56 35.47 -11.69
N ARG A 820 58.49 34.17 -11.93
CA ARG A 820 58.68 33.12 -10.91
C ARG A 820 60.06 32.51 -11.06
N THR A 821 61.06 32.97 -10.29
CA THR A 821 62.41 32.46 -10.36
C THR A 821 63.06 32.58 -9.00
N THR A 822 63.99 31.72 -8.71
CA THR A 822 64.94 31.86 -7.58
C THR A 822 66.06 32.74 -8.01
N ILE A 823 66.69 33.45 -7.07
CA ILE A 823 67.91 34.23 -7.25
C ILE A 823 68.96 33.60 -6.39
N ALA A 824 70.15 33.64 -6.92
CA ALA A 824 71.40 33.23 -6.23
C ALA A 824 72.45 34.36 -6.24
N TRP A 825 73.07 34.57 -5.12
CA TRP A 825 74.09 35.58 -4.88
C TRP A 825 75.48 34.95 -4.97
N ALA A 826 76.48 35.72 -5.51
CA ALA A 826 77.83 35.30 -5.54
C ALA A 826 78.75 36.51 -5.48
N SER A 827 79.84 36.37 -4.79
CA SER A 827 80.96 37.34 -4.76
C SER A 827 82.15 36.84 -5.60
N SER A 828 82.72 37.72 -6.42
CA SER A 828 83.89 37.39 -7.19
C SER A 828 85.17 37.20 -6.35
N ARG A 829 85.12 37.75 -5.10
CA ARG A 829 86.29 37.66 -4.13
C ARG A 829 85.72 37.61 -2.71
N LYS A 830 85.25 36.42 -2.27
CA LYS A 830 84.61 36.22 -0.94
C LYS A 830 85.46 36.69 0.23
N ARG A 831 86.78 36.64 0.09
CA ARG A 831 87.67 37.09 1.18
C ARG A 831 87.78 38.63 1.25
N VAL A 832 87.31 39.39 0.29
CA VAL A 832 87.24 40.86 0.27
C VAL A 832 85.84 41.32 0.75
N ALA A 833 84.85 40.82 0.09
CA ALA A 833 83.41 41.00 0.46
C ALA A 833 82.64 39.72 0.24
N ALA A 834 82.03 39.16 1.28
CA ALA A 834 81.16 38.03 1.21
C ALA A 834 79.71 38.50 0.98
N VAL A 835 78.89 37.64 0.40
CA VAL A 835 77.43 37.88 0.29
C VAL A 835 76.75 36.61 0.68
N ASP A 836 75.74 36.74 1.49
CA ASP A 836 74.88 35.63 1.94
C ASP A 836 73.75 35.37 0.95
N ALA A 837 72.91 34.35 1.25
CA ALA A 837 71.77 33.96 0.41
C ALA A 837 70.64 35.03 0.41
N THR A 838 70.59 35.92 1.36
CA THR A 838 69.64 37.03 1.45
C THR A 838 70.02 38.28 0.78
N GLY A 839 71.36 38.37 0.27
CA GLY A 839 71.85 39.53 -0.38
C GLY A 839 72.55 40.51 0.57
N THR A 840 72.84 40.12 1.81
CA THR A 840 73.60 40.91 2.77
C THR A 840 75.13 40.75 2.41
N VAL A 841 75.77 41.83 2.08
CA VAL A 841 77.19 41.89 1.81
C VAL A 841 77.96 42.31 3.07
N THR A 842 78.93 41.54 3.46
CA THR A 842 79.87 41.86 4.56
C THR A 842 81.26 42.21 4.02
N ALA A 843 81.73 43.37 4.33
CA ALA A 843 83.09 43.85 3.97
C ALA A 843 84.11 43.24 4.90
N LEU A 844 84.97 42.32 4.39
CA LEU A 844 85.90 41.51 5.21
C LEU A 844 87.32 41.99 5.19
N ARG A 845 87.82 42.50 4.04
CA ARG A 845 89.24 42.91 3.85
C ARG A 845 89.28 43.95 2.76
N ARG A 846 90.20 44.91 2.92
CA ARG A 846 90.51 45.95 1.91
C ARG A 846 90.70 45.35 0.51
N GLY A 847 90.03 45.92 -0.51
CA GLY A 847 90.12 45.46 -1.88
C GLY A 847 88.78 45.74 -2.66
N SER A 848 88.64 45.11 -3.74
CA SER A 848 87.42 45.23 -4.55
C SER A 848 86.84 43.86 -4.90
N ALA A 849 85.50 43.67 -4.70
CA ALA A 849 84.76 42.49 -5.08
C ALA A 849 83.57 42.91 -5.93
N THR A 850 83.17 42.06 -6.82
CA THR A 850 81.90 42.22 -7.54
C THR A 850 80.89 41.24 -7.02
N ILE A 851 79.80 41.78 -6.48
CA ILE A 851 78.65 40.96 -6.09
C ILE A 851 77.74 40.77 -7.30
N THR A 852 77.33 39.55 -7.54
CA THR A 852 76.46 39.17 -8.69
C THR A 852 75.21 38.45 -8.15
N VAL A 853 74.05 38.94 -8.51
CA VAL A 853 72.80 38.17 -8.38
C VAL A 853 72.50 37.55 -9.73
N ARG A 854 71.97 36.32 -9.68
CA ARG A 854 71.57 35.55 -10.89
C ARG A 854 70.25 34.87 -10.68
N THR A 855 69.38 35.03 -11.65
CA THR A 855 68.10 34.24 -11.68
C THR A 855 68.37 32.82 -12.18
N ALA A 856 67.41 31.86 -11.92
CA ALA A 856 67.55 30.49 -12.36
C ALA A 856 67.70 30.39 -13.92
N ASN A 857 67.01 31.25 -14.68
CA ASN A 857 67.16 31.31 -16.14
C ASN A 857 68.39 32.15 -16.65
N GLY A 858 69.28 32.49 -15.74
CA GLY A 858 70.58 33.02 -16.07
C GLY A 858 70.70 34.55 -16.24
N LYS A 859 69.60 35.32 -15.98
CA LYS A 859 69.72 36.79 -15.94
C LYS A 859 70.63 37.26 -14.80
N LYS A 860 71.40 38.28 -14.96
CA LYS A 860 72.39 38.72 -13.97
C LYS A 860 72.36 40.23 -13.78
N ALA A 861 72.56 40.66 -12.57
CA ALA A 861 72.90 42.05 -12.21
C ALA A 861 74.16 42.04 -11.29
N ARG A 862 74.91 43.12 -11.32
CA ARG A 862 76.22 43.21 -10.63
C ARG A 862 76.36 44.58 -9.99
N VAL A 863 77.03 44.59 -8.89
CA VAL A 863 77.49 45.80 -8.20
C VAL A 863 78.94 45.59 -7.70
N LYS A 864 79.79 46.60 -7.85
CA LYS A 864 81.18 46.53 -7.38
C LYS A 864 81.19 47.05 -5.92
N ILE A 865 81.83 46.33 -5.06
CA ILE A 865 82.06 46.74 -3.67
C ILE A 865 83.55 47.07 -3.57
N LYS A 866 83.87 48.28 -3.10
CA LYS A 866 85.22 48.71 -2.77
C LYS A 866 85.29 48.75 -1.25
N VAL A 867 86.17 47.90 -0.68
CA VAL A 867 86.38 47.88 0.77
C VAL A 867 87.59 48.69 1.09
N VAL A 868 87.40 49.66 1.96
CA VAL A 868 88.47 50.57 2.46
C VAL A 868 88.76 50.27 3.92
N LYS A 869 89.88 50.82 4.57
CA LYS A 869 90.14 50.61 5.99
C LYS A 869 89.10 51.23 6.88
#